data_2757b235c18b12a21acaceff7afd7559
#
_entry.id   2757b235c18b12a21acaceff7afd7559
#
_cell.length_a   1.000
_cell.length_b   1.000
_cell.length_c   1.000
_cell.angle_alpha   90.00
_cell.angle_beta   90.00
_cell.angle_gamma   90.00
#
_symmetry.space_group_name_H-M   'P 1'
#
loop_
_entity.id
_entity.type
_entity.pdbx_description
1 polymer ?
#
loop_
_entity_poly.entity_id
_entity_poly.type
_entity_poly.pdbx_seq_one_letter_code
_entity_poly.pdbx_strand_id
1 'polypeptide(L)'
;MTDSLTEVPPAARRALLELANAPTVPVKVLITGGIGTGKTTVLAAARDTLRRSGLTVLACPPPDGEPPETALVIDDAQLLTDTELLRLTERVADSRLTVVAAAEAREHHRALRALTMALERDRPRISLGPLPVAEHLRDCTAGLPFLIHAVSARAQAPAQAAKVALIERLRRLDEPTLDTLLMMSLTHELGVSDVAAALGISVTDARGLVDRAHASGLIESSHTAAFLQSVHDAIAQIVGNAHHHEVETSLLRSQLDISPVSAELALRLAEHGLRDERLADILTRYAADTRDASVRCARLYRAAVHAGAKGLTVRLADALARTGDCTAAATLADDLLSSPDATERAAAVRVAASVAVHDGNTGHAAELFGWLGPHPDTMVSSAATIVFAANGDLATARATLRLKDAGPPTMAARCARNLAEGLLLTMDQPYPVAMAKLGQAIATEQSLSQVIPDSPAALVTLAAIHAGDPVRARSVIGRAVRAGADPLFQRRHLLLSGWIKMQEGQLPSASADVAAASAGTHLHRRDALWAAALQTAISRRTGDIGALQQHWYAAMEALAEYSLDLFALLPLGELWVAAARMRQVDQLQHTLDQALTLLDSLGTPALWSNSLHWAGVHAGILANSPESVAPHGQALGAMVAHSTLAQALSDAGRTWLRVLAENVDADEVTAAARSLSHVGLTSDATRLAGQAALQTSDARVSGAMLQLARDLKLGNDFGEPPSGAGDTEPASGTPPAPRQPPAGSPLSDREREVAELLLLGMPYRDIGARLFISAKTVEHHVARIRQRLGAGSRSEMLSMLRAMLAPESLTADERR
;
A
#
# COMPACT_ATOMS: atom_id res chain seq x y z
N MET A 1 23.21 29.79 -37.22
CA MET A 1 23.70 28.40 -37.24
C MET A 1 23.40 27.61 -35.95
N THR A 2 23.25 28.27 -34.82
CA THR A 2 22.96 27.62 -33.53
C THR A 2 21.51 27.19 -33.38
N ASP A 3 20.52 27.88 -33.94
CA ASP A 3 19.10 27.54 -33.76
C ASP A 3 18.62 26.28 -34.50
N SER A 4 19.17 25.96 -35.67
CA SER A 4 18.76 24.78 -36.43
C SER A 4 19.32 23.44 -35.86
N LEU A 5 20.37 23.50 -35.01
CA LEU A 5 20.97 22.32 -34.39
C LEU A 5 20.27 21.90 -33.09
N THR A 6 19.43 22.74 -32.50
CA THR A 6 18.66 22.41 -31.29
C THR A 6 17.54 21.39 -31.56
N GLU A 7 17.01 21.37 -32.78
CA GLU A 7 15.96 20.41 -33.19
C GLU A 7 16.53 19.06 -33.62
N VAL A 8 17.84 18.93 -33.80
CA VAL A 8 18.48 17.69 -34.23
C VAL A 8 18.71 16.74 -33.06
N PRO A 9 18.37 15.43 -33.20
CA PRO A 9 18.67 14.43 -32.17
C PRO A 9 20.13 14.42 -31.74
N PRO A 10 20.44 14.33 -30.42
CA PRO A 10 21.82 14.43 -29.90
C PRO A 10 22.82 13.49 -30.56
N ALA A 11 22.40 12.27 -30.91
CA ALA A 11 23.22 11.26 -31.56
C ALA A 11 23.77 11.70 -32.92
N ALA A 12 23.03 12.54 -33.67
CA ALA A 12 23.43 13.00 -35.00
C ALA A 12 24.19 14.34 -35.02
N ARG A 13 24.21 15.09 -33.91
CA ARG A 13 24.78 16.43 -33.82
C ARG A 13 26.26 16.45 -34.21
N ARG A 14 27.05 15.50 -33.72
CA ARG A 14 28.48 15.39 -34.02
C ARG A 14 28.73 15.20 -35.52
N ALA A 15 28.01 14.27 -36.15
CA ALA A 15 28.19 14.02 -37.59
C ALA A 15 27.78 15.23 -38.45
N LEU A 16 26.74 15.97 -38.06
CA LEU A 16 26.36 17.19 -38.77
C LEU A 16 27.37 18.33 -38.58
N LEU A 17 27.98 18.44 -37.41
CA LEU A 17 29.06 19.40 -37.18
C LEU A 17 30.30 19.05 -38.00
N GLU A 18 30.67 17.76 -38.08
CA GLU A 18 31.77 17.32 -38.94
C GLU A 18 31.49 17.61 -40.41
N LEU A 19 30.28 17.35 -40.91
CA LEU A 19 29.85 17.69 -42.24
C LEU A 19 29.84 19.20 -42.52
N ALA A 20 29.47 20.02 -41.54
CA ALA A 20 29.47 21.46 -41.66
C ALA A 20 30.89 22.08 -41.71
N ASN A 21 31.83 21.47 -40.99
CA ASN A 21 33.22 21.93 -40.93
C ASN A 21 34.04 21.56 -42.18
N ALA A 22 33.69 20.45 -42.84
CA ALA A 22 34.43 19.95 -44.03
C ALA A 22 33.45 19.42 -45.09
N PRO A 23 32.56 20.24 -45.66
CA PRO A 23 31.46 19.79 -46.53
C PRO A 23 31.91 19.23 -47.88
N THR A 24 33.13 19.59 -48.35
CA THR A 24 33.71 19.10 -49.58
C THR A 24 34.46 17.78 -49.44
N VAL A 25 34.71 17.34 -48.21
CA VAL A 25 35.32 16.00 -47.95
C VAL A 25 34.25 14.94 -48.09
N PRO A 26 34.42 13.92 -48.95
CA PRO A 26 33.43 12.87 -49.13
C PRO A 26 33.16 12.12 -47.83
N VAL A 27 31.87 11.98 -47.50
CA VAL A 27 31.45 11.33 -46.26
C VAL A 27 30.36 10.31 -46.56
N LYS A 28 30.43 9.11 -45.93
CA LYS A 28 29.41 8.09 -45.98
C LYS A 28 28.82 7.91 -44.61
N VAL A 29 27.52 8.19 -44.49
CA VAL A 29 26.79 8.14 -43.22
C VAL A 29 25.48 7.40 -43.38
N LEU A 30 25.28 6.40 -42.55
CA LEU A 30 24.00 5.74 -42.38
C LEU A 30 23.34 6.20 -41.07
N ILE A 31 22.10 6.64 -41.18
CA ILE A 31 21.25 7.02 -40.06
C ILE A 31 20.15 5.99 -39.96
N THR A 32 20.03 5.33 -38.81
CA THR A 32 18.98 4.35 -38.55
C THR A 32 18.09 4.77 -37.39
N GLY A 33 16.84 4.36 -37.41
CA GLY A 33 15.90 4.62 -36.33
C GLY A 33 14.47 4.29 -36.71
N GLY A 34 13.62 4.12 -35.73
CA GLY A 34 12.20 3.86 -35.89
C GLY A 34 11.39 5.06 -36.40
N ILE A 35 10.09 4.91 -36.41
CA ILE A 35 9.14 5.96 -36.82
C ILE A 35 9.27 7.18 -35.91
N GLY A 36 9.43 8.37 -36.51
CA GLY A 36 9.43 9.64 -35.79
C GLY A 36 10.65 9.91 -34.88
N THR A 37 11.74 9.15 -35.02
CA THR A 37 13.01 9.38 -34.30
C THR A 37 13.81 10.59 -34.80
N GLY A 38 13.36 11.25 -35.87
CA GLY A 38 13.98 12.47 -36.41
C GLY A 38 14.92 12.22 -37.59
N LYS A 39 14.90 11.06 -38.27
CA LYS A 39 15.71 10.76 -39.47
C LYS A 39 15.62 11.87 -40.51
N THR A 40 14.40 12.23 -40.92
CA THR A 40 14.15 13.27 -41.92
C THR A 40 14.67 14.66 -41.48
N THR A 41 14.59 14.95 -40.20
CA THR A 41 15.12 16.23 -39.66
C THR A 41 16.64 16.26 -39.77
N VAL A 42 17.34 15.16 -39.48
CA VAL A 42 18.79 15.06 -39.66
C VAL A 42 19.18 15.17 -41.14
N LEU A 43 18.45 14.51 -42.02
CA LEU A 43 18.71 14.58 -43.48
C LEU A 43 18.42 16.00 -44.03
N ALA A 44 17.41 16.69 -43.57
CA ALA A 44 17.14 18.06 -43.95
C ALA A 44 18.31 18.97 -43.55
N ALA A 45 18.79 18.86 -42.31
CA ALA A 45 19.96 19.63 -41.86
C ALA A 45 21.24 19.29 -42.65
N ALA A 46 21.47 18.02 -42.98
CA ALA A 46 22.58 17.57 -43.84
C ALA A 46 22.44 18.16 -45.25
N ARG A 47 21.26 18.09 -45.84
CA ARG A 47 20.94 18.63 -47.18
C ARG A 47 21.19 20.13 -47.27
N ASP A 48 20.72 20.88 -46.26
CA ASP A 48 20.92 22.31 -46.22
C ASP A 48 22.39 22.69 -46.03
N THR A 49 23.16 21.90 -45.28
CA THR A 49 24.59 22.11 -45.09
C THR A 49 25.35 21.88 -46.41
N LEU A 50 25.07 20.80 -47.11
CA LEU A 50 25.71 20.44 -48.40
C LEU A 50 25.35 21.47 -49.49
N ARG A 51 24.08 21.90 -49.59
CA ARG A 51 23.67 22.92 -50.56
C ARG A 51 24.32 24.29 -50.32
N ARG A 52 24.46 24.67 -49.06
CA ARG A 52 25.15 25.92 -48.70
C ARG A 52 26.63 25.94 -49.10
N SER A 53 27.23 24.76 -49.23
CA SER A 53 28.61 24.58 -49.66
C SER A 53 28.75 24.46 -51.16
N GLY A 54 27.66 24.64 -51.95
CA GLY A 54 27.68 24.62 -53.41
C GLY A 54 27.52 23.25 -54.04
N LEU A 55 27.32 22.17 -53.25
CA LEU A 55 27.12 20.85 -53.78
C LEU A 55 25.70 20.64 -54.31
N THR A 56 25.59 19.94 -55.43
CA THR A 56 24.30 19.47 -55.98
C THR A 56 23.81 18.31 -55.14
N VAL A 57 22.63 18.43 -54.46
CA VAL A 57 22.09 17.36 -53.60
C VAL A 57 20.96 16.63 -54.31
N LEU A 58 21.15 15.33 -54.57
CA LEU A 58 20.17 14.46 -55.16
C LEU A 58 19.54 13.49 -54.11
N ALA A 59 18.23 13.20 -54.30
CA ALA A 59 17.50 12.27 -53.44
C ALA A 59 17.58 10.81 -53.89
N CYS A 60 17.98 10.55 -55.13
CA CYS A 60 18.24 9.23 -55.65
C CYS A 60 19.37 9.28 -56.68
N PRO A 61 20.10 8.19 -56.90
CA PRO A 61 21.16 8.12 -57.92
C PRO A 61 20.56 8.22 -59.31
N PRO A 62 20.99 9.14 -60.19
CA PRO A 62 20.51 9.23 -61.56
C PRO A 62 20.99 8.03 -62.42
N PRO A 63 20.27 7.61 -63.47
CA PRO A 63 20.64 6.50 -64.30
C PRO A 63 21.94 6.72 -65.10
N ASP A 64 22.24 7.94 -65.51
CA ASP A 64 23.34 8.29 -66.42
C ASP A 64 24.62 8.78 -65.71
N GLY A 65 24.72 8.58 -64.36
CA GLY A 65 25.87 9.05 -63.56
C GLY A 65 25.65 10.44 -63.00
N GLU A 66 26.39 10.76 -61.90
CA GLU A 66 26.24 12.03 -61.18
C GLU A 66 27.06 13.13 -61.85
N PRO A 67 26.53 14.38 -61.84
CA PRO A 67 27.29 15.56 -62.18
C PRO A 67 28.50 15.73 -61.21
N PRO A 68 29.56 16.39 -61.61
CA PRO A 68 30.64 16.73 -60.69
C PRO A 68 30.09 17.55 -59.49
N GLU A 69 30.64 17.34 -58.30
CA GLU A 69 30.22 18.02 -57.06
C GLU A 69 28.79 17.63 -56.59
N THR A 70 28.44 16.36 -56.73
CA THR A 70 27.13 15.81 -56.30
C THR A 70 27.23 15.11 -54.95
N ALA A 71 26.22 15.27 -54.10
CA ALA A 71 26.00 14.50 -52.88
C ALA A 71 24.63 13.78 -52.93
N LEU A 72 24.57 12.51 -52.53
CA LEU A 72 23.32 11.75 -52.37
C LEU A 72 22.80 11.88 -50.95
N VAL A 73 21.58 12.38 -50.80
CA VAL A 73 20.91 12.46 -49.48
C VAL A 73 19.55 11.71 -49.61
N ILE A 74 19.54 10.48 -49.14
CA ILE A 74 18.45 9.52 -49.37
C ILE A 74 17.65 9.32 -48.09
N ASP A 75 16.37 9.63 -48.14
CA ASP A 75 15.44 9.34 -47.06
C ASP A 75 14.74 8.00 -47.33
N ASP A 76 14.34 7.31 -46.23
CA ASP A 76 13.57 6.09 -46.28
C ASP A 76 14.10 5.04 -47.27
N ALA A 77 15.41 4.79 -47.23
CA ALA A 77 16.07 3.84 -48.17
C ALA A 77 15.42 2.44 -48.17
N GLN A 78 14.69 2.05 -47.13
CA GLN A 78 13.93 0.81 -47.04
C GLN A 78 12.74 0.74 -48.01
N LEU A 79 12.34 1.87 -48.62
CA LEU A 79 11.26 1.94 -49.64
C LEU A 79 11.76 1.82 -51.07
N LEU A 80 13.08 1.87 -51.26
CA LEU A 80 13.69 1.67 -52.57
C LEU A 80 13.54 0.21 -53.04
N THR A 81 13.42 0.02 -54.33
CA THR A 81 13.42 -1.32 -54.94
C THR A 81 14.79 -2.00 -54.79
N ASP A 82 14.84 -3.33 -54.85
CA ASP A 82 16.10 -4.10 -54.78
C ASP A 82 17.13 -3.65 -55.81
N THR A 83 16.67 -3.29 -57.02
CA THR A 83 17.53 -2.78 -58.10
C THR A 83 18.11 -1.40 -57.76
N GLU A 84 17.35 -0.53 -57.14
CA GLU A 84 17.83 0.79 -56.71
C GLU A 84 18.80 0.66 -55.54
N LEU A 85 18.52 -0.22 -54.56
CA LEU A 85 19.39 -0.53 -53.44
C LEU A 85 20.74 -1.11 -53.91
N LEU A 86 20.74 -2.01 -54.90
CA LEU A 86 21.96 -2.57 -55.49
C LEU A 86 22.79 -1.50 -56.23
N ARG A 87 22.13 -0.67 -57.03
CA ARG A 87 22.82 0.47 -57.70
C ARG A 87 23.43 1.44 -56.68
N LEU A 88 22.67 1.76 -55.60
CA LEU A 88 23.15 2.63 -54.56
C LEU A 88 24.36 2.01 -53.80
N THR A 89 24.31 0.68 -53.57
CA THR A 89 25.41 -0.08 -52.98
C THR A 89 26.69 -0.01 -53.83
N GLU A 90 26.56 -0.11 -55.15
CA GLU A 90 27.68 0.05 -56.13
C GLU A 90 28.25 1.47 -56.08
N ARG A 91 27.36 2.51 -55.97
CA ARG A 91 27.77 3.91 -55.93
C ARG A 91 28.48 4.27 -54.61
N VAL A 92 28.11 3.64 -53.48
CA VAL A 92 28.80 3.81 -52.19
C VAL A 92 30.26 3.39 -52.28
N ALA A 93 30.68 2.54 -53.22
CA ALA A 93 32.07 2.16 -53.47
C ALA A 93 32.93 3.31 -54.01
N ASP A 94 32.34 4.35 -54.64
CA ASP A 94 33.08 5.54 -55.08
C ASP A 94 33.55 6.38 -53.88
N SER A 95 34.85 6.52 -53.71
CA SER A 95 35.47 7.27 -52.60
C SER A 95 35.25 8.81 -52.68
N ARG A 96 34.88 9.33 -53.84
CA ARG A 96 34.64 10.77 -54.08
C ARG A 96 33.19 11.18 -53.82
N LEU A 97 32.29 10.30 -53.68
CA LEU A 97 30.89 10.59 -53.54
C LEU A 97 30.49 10.73 -52.04
N THR A 98 29.82 11.80 -51.70
CA THR A 98 29.19 11.96 -50.37
C THR A 98 27.81 11.26 -50.40
N VAL A 99 27.58 10.35 -49.47
CA VAL A 99 26.30 9.64 -49.34
C VAL A 99 25.82 9.72 -47.89
N VAL A 100 24.64 10.31 -47.68
CA VAL A 100 23.96 10.32 -46.40
C VAL A 100 22.61 9.62 -46.58
N ALA A 101 22.44 8.45 -46.02
CA ALA A 101 21.22 7.68 -46.13
C ALA A 101 20.52 7.48 -44.80
N ALA A 102 19.22 7.55 -44.79
CA ALA A 102 18.40 7.16 -43.63
C ALA A 102 17.59 5.91 -43.98
N ALA A 103 17.53 4.99 -43.03
CA ALA A 103 16.74 3.77 -43.15
C ALA A 103 16.15 3.29 -41.83
N GLU A 104 15.11 2.51 -41.92
CA GLU A 104 14.69 1.63 -40.82
C GLU A 104 15.61 0.41 -40.74
N ALA A 105 15.88 -0.08 -39.53
CA ALA A 105 16.74 -1.23 -39.31
C ALA A 105 15.97 -2.55 -39.66
N ARG A 106 15.88 -2.90 -40.95
CA ARG A 106 15.24 -4.16 -41.41
C ARG A 106 16.30 -5.24 -41.61
N GLU A 107 16.40 -6.16 -40.65
CA GLU A 107 17.49 -7.16 -40.64
C GLU A 107 17.35 -8.24 -41.69
N HIS A 108 16.15 -8.56 -42.13
CA HIS A 108 15.85 -9.64 -43.08
C HIS A 108 15.82 -9.19 -44.55
N HIS A 109 15.94 -7.89 -44.83
CA HIS A 109 15.94 -7.37 -46.20
C HIS A 109 17.35 -7.39 -46.79
N ARG A 110 17.63 -8.36 -47.69
CA ARG A 110 19.01 -8.65 -48.22
C ARG A 110 19.67 -7.44 -48.87
N ALA A 111 18.97 -6.76 -49.77
CA ALA A 111 19.52 -5.62 -50.52
C ALA A 111 19.80 -4.44 -49.62
N LEU A 112 18.93 -4.14 -48.67
CA LEU A 112 19.12 -3.09 -47.66
C LEU A 112 20.28 -3.41 -46.74
N ARG A 113 20.44 -4.65 -46.35
CA ARG A 113 21.60 -5.09 -45.54
C ARG A 113 22.92 -4.91 -46.29
N ALA A 114 22.96 -5.22 -47.60
CA ALA A 114 24.16 -5.00 -48.41
C ALA A 114 24.54 -3.51 -48.44
N LEU A 115 23.56 -2.62 -48.63
CA LEU A 115 23.77 -1.17 -48.55
C LEU A 115 24.25 -0.72 -47.17
N THR A 116 23.61 -1.22 -46.07
CA THR A 116 24.01 -0.94 -44.73
C THR A 116 25.47 -1.32 -44.49
N MET A 117 25.87 -2.53 -44.83
CA MET A 117 27.26 -2.99 -44.71
C MET A 117 28.24 -2.14 -45.53
N ALA A 118 27.84 -1.68 -46.72
CA ALA A 118 28.68 -0.84 -47.55
C ALA A 118 28.89 0.57 -46.93
N LEU A 119 27.88 1.17 -46.38
CA LEU A 119 27.93 2.46 -45.73
C LEU A 119 28.67 2.43 -44.38
N GLU A 120 28.62 1.30 -43.69
CA GLU A 120 29.31 1.12 -42.39
C GLU A 120 30.80 0.77 -42.47
N ARG A 121 31.36 0.58 -43.66
CA ARG A 121 32.77 0.25 -43.82
C ARG A 121 33.73 1.25 -43.16
N ASP A 122 33.41 2.53 -43.30
CA ASP A 122 34.27 3.62 -42.84
C ASP A 122 33.83 4.24 -41.52
N ARG A 123 32.55 4.16 -41.24
CA ARG A 123 31.96 4.75 -40.02
C ARG A 123 30.77 3.91 -39.52
N PRO A 124 30.61 3.73 -38.17
CA PRO A 124 29.46 3.06 -37.64
C PRO A 124 28.17 3.90 -37.91
N ARG A 125 27.04 3.20 -38.04
CA ARG A 125 25.73 3.85 -38.20
C ARG A 125 25.40 4.77 -37.02
N ILE A 126 24.64 5.80 -37.29
CA ILE A 126 24.06 6.69 -36.24
C ILE A 126 22.69 6.14 -35.94
N SER A 127 22.54 5.50 -34.78
CA SER A 127 21.25 4.99 -34.33
C SER A 127 20.50 6.09 -33.58
N LEU A 128 19.32 6.48 -34.11
CA LEU A 128 18.41 7.40 -33.45
C LEU A 128 17.41 6.59 -32.64
N GLY A 129 17.40 6.80 -31.34
CA GLY A 129 16.52 6.13 -30.37
C GLY A 129 15.67 7.10 -29.57
N PRO A 130 14.97 6.57 -28.57
CA PRO A 130 14.19 7.38 -27.64
C PRO A 130 15.06 8.41 -26.89
N LEU A 131 14.49 9.57 -26.63
CA LEU A 131 15.13 10.61 -25.80
C LEU A 131 14.77 10.41 -24.32
N PRO A 132 15.64 10.82 -23.38
CA PRO A 132 15.29 10.82 -21.97
C PRO A 132 14.14 11.80 -21.70
N VAL A 133 13.09 11.31 -21.01
CA VAL A 133 11.91 12.08 -20.65
C VAL A 133 11.60 11.93 -19.17
N ALA A 134 10.87 12.89 -18.59
CA ALA A 134 10.34 12.80 -17.25
C ALA A 134 9.40 11.59 -17.11
N GLU A 135 9.37 10.98 -15.92
CA GLU A 135 8.66 9.73 -15.67
C GLU A 135 7.16 9.80 -16.05
N HIS A 136 6.49 10.92 -15.71
CA HIS A 136 5.07 11.14 -16.04
C HIS A 136 4.76 11.24 -17.55
N LEU A 137 5.75 11.42 -18.41
CA LEU A 137 5.59 11.44 -19.87
C LEU A 137 6.00 10.14 -20.56
N ARG A 138 6.66 9.24 -19.82
CA ARG A 138 7.16 7.97 -20.37
C ARG A 138 6.03 7.10 -20.90
N ASP A 139 4.92 7.01 -20.18
CA ASP A 139 3.77 6.19 -20.53
C ASP A 139 3.03 6.63 -21.80
N CYS A 140 3.11 7.91 -22.16
CA CYS A 140 2.44 8.41 -23.36
C CYS A 140 3.40 8.69 -24.54
N THR A 141 4.72 8.81 -24.32
CA THR A 141 5.68 9.16 -25.36
C THR A 141 6.75 8.12 -25.61
N ALA A 142 7.02 7.21 -24.67
CA ALA A 142 8.16 6.29 -24.67
C ALA A 142 9.51 6.97 -25.04
N GLY A 143 9.60 8.28 -24.90
CA GLY A 143 10.78 9.04 -25.31
C GLY A 143 10.88 9.29 -26.82
N LEU A 144 9.87 8.97 -27.63
CA LEU A 144 9.90 9.18 -29.07
C LEU A 144 9.79 10.69 -29.41
N PRO A 145 10.73 11.26 -30.17
CA PRO A 145 10.84 12.70 -30.42
C PRO A 145 9.56 13.33 -30.97
N PHE A 146 8.85 12.66 -31.89
CA PHE A 146 7.62 13.21 -32.47
C PHE A 146 6.46 13.26 -31.46
N LEU A 147 6.40 12.34 -30.49
CA LEU A 147 5.40 12.34 -29.43
C LEU A 147 5.74 13.41 -28.37
N ILE A 148 7.03 13.54 -28.04
CA ILE A 148 7.49 14.60 -27.14
C ILE A 148 7.11 15.98 -27.72
N HIS A 149 7.35 16.19 -29.01
CA HIS A 149 6.99 17.43 -29.69
C HIS A 149 5.47 17.68 -29.67
N ALA A 150 4.66 16.65 -29.95
CA ALA A 150 3.20 16.75 -29.91
C ALA A 150 2.66 17.10 -28.52
N VAL A 151 3.24 16.52 -27.47
CA VAL A 151 2.89 16.80 -26.06
C VAL A 151 3.32 18.21 -25.65
N SER A 152 4.53 18.64 -26.04
CA SER A 152 5.03 19.98 -25.74
C SER A 152 4.20 21.09 -26.37
N ALA A 153 3.59 20.81 -27.54
CA ALA A 153 2.71 21.76 -28.23
C ALA A 153 1.31 21.88 -27.57
N ARG A 154 0.89 20.89 -26.76
CA ARG A 154 -0.45 20.83 -26.13
C ARG A 154 -0.37 20.37 -24.67
N ALA A 155 0.17 21.20 -23.81
CA ALA A 155 0.45 20.86 -22.40
C ALA A 155 -0.77 20.43 -21.55
N GLN A 156 -2.00 20.77 -21.93
CA GLN A 156 -3.19 20.49 -21.12
C GLN A 156 -3.73 19.04 -21.21
N ALA A 157 -3.36 18.29 -22.24
CA ALA A 157 -3.80 16.89 -22.42
C ALA A 157 -2.71 16.06 -23.13
N PRO A 158 -1.62 15.72 -22.43
CA PRO A 158 -0.46 15.08 -23.04
C PRO A 158 -0.77 13.73 -23.69
N ALA A 159 -1.51 12.85 -23.01
CA ALA A 159 -1.88 11.56 -23.55
C ALA A 159 -2.72 11.63 -24.84
N GLN A 160 -3.67 12.56 -24.89
CA GLN A 160 -4.50 12.78 -26.07
C GLN A 160 -3.69 13.35 -27.25
N ALA A 161 -2.78 14.29 -26.97
CA ALA A 161 -1.90 14.86 -28.01
C ALA A 161 -0.97 13.79 -28.60
N ALA A 162 -0.39 12.94 -27.73
CA ALA A 162 0.44 11.81 -28.15
C ALA A 162 -0.37 10.82 -29.01
N LYS A 163 -1.59 10.46 -28.58
CA LYS A 163 -2.46 9.53 -29.32
C LYS A 163 -2.80 10.05 -30.72
N VAL A 164 -3.15 11.33 -30.88
CA VAL A 164 -3.43 11.94 -32.19
C VAL A 164 -2.20 11.88 -33.09
N ALA A 165 -1.02 12.26 -32.61
CA ALA A 165 0.22 12.21 -33.35
C ALA A 165 0.61 10.78 -33.77
N LEU A 166 0.35 9.81 -32.90
CA LEU A 166 0.58 8.39 -33.16
C LEU A 166 -0.33 7.89 -34.29
N ILE A 167 -1.64 8.18 -34.23
CA ILE A 167 -2.61 7.83 -35.30
C ILE A 167 -2.19 8.43 -36.65
N GLU A 168 -1.79 9.70 -36.68
CA GLU A 168 -1.35 10.34 -37.94
C GLU A 168 -0.14 9.64 -38.58
N ARG A 169 0.75 9.10 -37.77
CA ARG A 169 1.92 8.35 -38.25
C ARG A 169 1.56 6.92 -38.68
N LEU A 170 0.77 6.22 -37.89
CA LEU A 170 0.36 4.84 -38.12
C LEU A 170 -0.50 4.70 -39.41
N ARG A 171 -1.33 5.70 -39.76
CA ARG A 171 -2.14 5.71 -41.01
C ARG A 171 -1.34 5.63 -42.29
N ARG A 172 -0.02 5.76 -42.24
CA ARG A 172 0.89 5.65 -43.40
C ARG A 172 1.38 4.23 -43.61
N LEU A 173 1.10 3.33 -42.65
CA LEU A 173 1.48 1.93 -42.75
C LEU A 173 0.42 1.12 -43.52
N ASP A 174 0.86 0.03 -44.14
CA ASP A 174 -0.02 -0.93 -44.78
C ASP A 174 -0.76 -1.79 -43.73
N GLU A 175 -1.93 -2.27 -44.09
CA GLU A 175 -2.81 -3.05 -43.22
C GLU A 175 -2.11 -4.27 -42.61
N PRO A 176 -1.36 -5.13 -43.34
CA PRO A 176 -0.67 -6.26 -42.73
C PRO A 176 0.38 -5.86 -41.67
N THR A 177 1.02 -4.69 -41.82
CA THR A 177 1.94 -4.16 -40.82
C THR A 177 1.19 -3.64 -39.59
N LEU A 178 0.03 -3.00 -39.77
CA LEU A 178 -0.85 -2.57 -38.67
C LEU A 178 -1.36 -3.77 -37.89
N ASP A 179 -1.82 -4.84 -38.55
CA ASP A 179 -2.28 -6.08 -37.89
C ASP A 179 -1.16 -6.75 -37.09
N THR A 180 0.06 -6.78 -37.67
CA THR A 180 1.23 -7.31 -36.97
C THR A 180 1.57 -6.48 -35.74
N LEU A 181 1.56 -5.14 -35.85
CA LEU A 181 1.78 -4.23 -34.71
C LEU A 181 0.68 -4.38 -33.65
N LEU A 182 -0.58 -4.53 -34.07
CA LEU A 182 -1.73 -4.78 -33.19
C LEU A 182 -1.50 -6.02 -32.34
N MET A 183 -1.12 -7.13 -32.94
CA MET A 183 -0.81 -8.38 -32.23
C MET A 183 0.40 -8.23 -31.31
N MET A 184 1.51 -7.70 -31.81
CA MET A 184 2.76 -7.60 -31.04
C MET A 184 2.72 -6.56 -29.91
N SER A 185 1.75 -5.63 -29.93
CA SER A 185 1.50 -4.70 -28.82
C SER A 185 0.79 -5.35 -27.63
N LEU A 186 0.20 -6.53 -27.81
CA LEU A 186 -0.48 -7.27 -26.73
C LEU A 186 0.52 -7.84 -25.73
N THR A 187 1.59 -8.47 -26.21
CA THR A 187 2.63 -9.05 -25.36
C THR A 187 3.93 -9.22 -26.14
N HIS A 188 5.05 -9.16 -25.42
CA HIS A 188 6.39 -9.41 -26.00
C HIS A 188 6.67 -10.89 -26.30
N GLU A 189 5.78 -11.80 -25.90
CA GLU A 189 5.95 -13.25 -26.08
C GLU A 189 5.63 -13.71 -27.50
N LEU A 190 4.87 -12.90 -28.26
CA LEU A 190 4.45 -13.23 -29.63
C LEU A 190 5.60 -13.06 -30.63
N GLY A 191 5.76 -14.06 -31.50
CA GLY A 191 6.81 -14.09 -32.49
C GLY A 191 6.31 -14.36 -33.94
N VAL A 192 7.24 -14.67 -34.83
CA VAL A 192 6.96 -14.90 -36.25
C VAL A 192 5.96 -16.03 -36.48
N SER A 193 6.04 -17.11 -35.68
CA SER A 193 5.12 -18.26 -35.81
C SER A 193 3.68 -17.89 -35.50
N ASP A 194 3.51 -17.04 -34.48
CA ASP A 194 2.19 -16.61 -34.00
C ASP A 194 1.51 -15.69 -35.02
N VAL A 195 2.30 -14.75 -35.57
CA VAL A 195 1.84 -13.85 -36.62
C VAL A 195 1.50 -14.65 -37.89
N ALA A 196 2.33 -15.62 -38.29
CA ALA A 196 2.07 -16.47 -39.43
C ALA A 196 0.76 -17.26 -39.31
N ALA A 197 0.56 -17.85 -38.10
CA ALA A 197 -0.64 -18.64 -37.83
C ALA A 197 -1.90 -17.75 -37.71
N ALA A 198 -1.81 -16.61 -37.06
CA ALA A 198 -2.94 -15.70 -36.89
C ALA A 198 -3.39 -15.05 -38.22
N LEU A 199 -2.46 -14.65 -39.07
CA LEU A 199 -2.77 -14.03 -40.38
C LEU A 199 -2.97 -15.06 -41.50
N GLY A 200 -2.70 -16.34 -41.29
CA GLY A 200 -2.81 -17.39 -42.30
C GLY A 200 -1.82 -17.23 -43.44
N ILE A 201 -0.62 -16.68 -43.18
CA ILE A 201 0.42 -16.41 -44.17
C ILE A 201 1.65 -17.31 -43.98
N SER A 202 2.55 -17.30 -44.98
CA SER A 202 3.80 -18.06 -44.85
C SER A 202 4.70 -17.50 -43.73
N VAL A 203 5.50 -18.38 -43.11
CA VAL A 203 6.50 -17.95 -42.07
C VAL A 203 7.52 -16.96 -42.64
N THR A 204 7.76 -17.02 -43.95
CA THR A 204 8.68 -16.08 -44.62
C THR A 204 8.08 -14.69 -44.71
N ASP A 205 6.81 -14.57 -45.08
CA ASP A 205 6.09 -13.30 -45.18
C ASP A 205 5.89 -12.71 -43.77
N ALA A 206 5.50 -13.55 -42.79
CA ALA A 206 5.35 -13.14 -41.41
C ALA A 206 6.67 -12.61 -40.82
N ARG A 207 7.81 -13.21 -41.17
CA ARG A 207 9.13 -12.71 -40.77
C ARG A 207 9.39 -11.30 -41.28
N GLY A 208 9.01 -11.03 -42.51
CA GLY A 208 9.14 -9.68 -43.10
C GLY A 208 8.22 -8.66 -42.41
N LEU A 209 7.03 -9.09 -41.99
CA LEU A 209 6.08 -8.23 -41.24
C LEU A 209 6.58 -7.95 -39.82
N VAL A 210 7.04 -8.96 -39.12
CA VAL A 210 7.62 -8.81 -37.77
C VAL A 210 8.88 -7.94 -37.79
N ASP A 211 9.76 -8.12 -38.82
CA ASP A 211 10.93 -7.26 -38.98
C ASP A 211 10.54 -5.78 -39.19
N ARG A 212 9.48 -5.52 -39.98
CA ARG A 212 8.92 -4.16 -40.15
C ARG A 212 8.32 -3.62 -38.88
N ALA A 213 7.62 -4.44 -38.10
CA ALA A 213 7.02 -4.04 -36.83
C ALA A 213 8.09 -3.64 -35.80
N HIS A 214 9.16 -4.43 -35.67
CA HIS A 214 10.32 -4.07 -34.82
C HIS A 214 11.06 -2.85 -35.35
N ALA A 215 11.30 -2.76 -36.65
CA ALA A 215 11.97 -1.61 -37.26
C ALA A 215 11.20 -0.29 -37.06
N SER A 216 9.90 -0.36 -36.83
CA SER A 216 9.08 0.83 -36.45
C SER A 216 9.54 1.51 -35.17
N GLY A 217 10.14 0.78 -34.21
CA GLY A 217 10.54 1.25 -32.90
C GLY A 217 9.36 1.49 -31.95
N LEU A 218 8.15 1.00 -32.26
CA LEU A 218 6.95 1.16 -31.43
C LEU A 218 6.73 0.02 -30.45
N ILE A 219 7.38 -1.14 -30.66
CA ILE A 219 7.21 -2.36 -29.87
C ILE A 219 8.54 -2.87 -29.32
N GLU A 220 9.29 -2.01 -28.65
CA GLU A 220 10.54 -2.38 -27.98
C GLU A 220 10.28 -2.93 -26.58
N SER A 221 11.14 -3.86 -26.13
CA SER A 221 11.06 -4.44 -24.77
C SER A 221 11.26 -3.42 -23.65
N SER A 222 11.82 -2.26 -23.96
CA SER A 222 12.03 -1.14 -23.03
C SER A 222 10.76 -0.30 -22.81
N HIS A 223 9.73 -0.46 -23.63
CA HIS A 223 8.50 0.29 -23.55
C HIS A 223 7.62 -0.16 -22.38
N THR A 224 6.92 0.80 -21.76
CA THR A 224 5.97 0.49 -20.69
C THR A 224 4.70 -0.16 -21.25
N ALA A 225 4.02 -0.96 -20.42
CA ALA A 225 2.74 -1.56 -20.78
C ALA A 225 1.69 -0.51 -21.14
N ALA A 226 1.71 0.66 -20.50
CA ALA A 226 0.80 1.77 -20.81
C ALA A 226 1.07 2.37 -22.20
N PHE A 227 2.33 2.48 -22.61
CA PHE A 227 2.66 2.93 -23.96
C PHE A 227 2.22 1.91 -25.01
N LEU A 228 2.49 0.62 -24.81
CA LEU A 228 2.05 -0.45 -25.74
C LEU A 228 0.52 -0.48 -25.85
N GLN A 229 -0.20 -0.26 -24.76
CA GLN A 229 -1.66 -0.10 -24.81
C GLN A 229 -2.08 1.10 -25.66
N SER A 230 -1.37 2.24 -25.55
CA SER A 230 -1.65 3.42 -26.37
C SER A 230 -1.39 3.17 -27.87
N VAL A 231 -0.37 2.38 -28.20
CA VAL A 231 -0.09 1.93 -29.59
C VAL A 231 -1.23 1.04 -30.08
N HIS A 232 -1.61 0.06 -29.28
CA HIS A 232 -2.71 -0.85 -29.59
C HIS A 232 -4.02 -0.10 -29.84
N ASP A 233 -4.43 0.78 -28.92
CA ASP A 233 -5.64 1.59 -29.02
C ASP A 233 -5.64 2.52 -30.25
N ALA A 234 -4.46 3.04 -30.61
CA ALA A 234 -4.33 3.88 -31.81
C ALA A 234 -4.55 3.07 -33.10
N ILE A 235 -4.00 1.85 -33.15
CA ILE A 235 -4.17 0.95 -34.30
C ILE A 235 -5.63 0.46 -34.37
N ALA A 236 -6.20 0.02 -33.27
CA ALA A 236 -7.61 -0.39 -33.19
C ALA A 236 -8.57 0.69 -33.70
N GLN A 237 -8.27 1.96 -33.41
CA GLN A 237 -9.03 3.09 -33.92
C GLN A 237 -8.87 3.31 -35.43
N ILE A 238 -7.72 2.95 -36.01
CA ILE A 238 -7.47 3.05 -37.45
C ILE A 238 -8.17 1.93 -38.21
N VAL A 239 -8.00 0.69 -37.78
CA VAL A 239 -8.53 -0.51 -38.46
C VAL A 239 -10.02 -0.73 -38.21
N GLY A 240 -10.54 -0.16 -37.14
CA GLY A 240 -11.95 -0.28 -36.72
C GLY A 240 -12.24 -1.52 -35.88
N ASN A 241 -13.27 -1.44 -35.05
CA ASN A 241 -13.55 -2.45 -34.01
C ASN A 241 -13.81 -3.85 -34.61
N ALA A 242 -14.45 -3.96 -35.78
CA ALA A 242 -14.78 -5.24 -36.37
C ALA A 242 -13.48 -5.99 -36.78
N HIS A 243 -12.60 -5.32 -37.55
CA HIS A 243 -11.34 -5.90 -37.99
C HIS A 243 -10.40 -6.17 -36.80
N HIS A 244 -10.32 -5.25 -35.85
CA HIS A 244 -9.58 -5.42 -34.60
C HIS A 244 -9.95 -6.74 -33.90
N HIS A 245 -11.25 -6.97 -33.63
CA HIS A 245 -11.75 -8.19 -32.99
C HIS A 245 -11.53 -9.45 -33.88
N GLU A 246 -11.56 -9.31 -35.19
CA GLU A 246 -11.26 -10.42 -36.10
C GLU A 246 -9.82 -10.88 -35.97
N VAL A 247 -8.86 -9.95 -35.98
CA VAL A 247 -7.42 -10.23 -35.79
C VAL A 247 -7.16 -10.86 -34.41
N GLU A 248 -7.74 -10.31 -33.34
CA GLU A 248 -7.59 -10.88 -32.00
C GLU A 248 -8.23 -12.27 -31.88
N THR A 249 -9.39 -12.50 -32.48
CA THR A 249 -10.04 -13.82 -32.52
C THR A 249 -9.19 -14.84 -33.26
N SER A 250 -8.60 -14.44 -34.38
CA SER A 250 -7.72 -15.30 -35.17
C SER A 250 -6.45 -15.65 -34.39
N LEU A 251 -5.86 -14.66 -33.68
CA LEU A 251 -4.72 -14.88 -32.79
C LEU A 251 -5.07 -15.85 -31.65
N LEU A 252 -6.19 -15.65 -30.97
CA LEU A 252 -6.63 -16.54 -29.90
C LEU A 252 -6.78 -17.99 -30.41
N ARG A 253 -7.43 -18.19 -31.55
CA ARG A 253 -7.62 -19.51 -32.14
C ARG A 253 -6.29 -20.18 -32.49
N SER A 254 -5.39 -19.45 -33.13
CA SER A 254 -4.08 -19.98 -33.50
C SER A 254 -3.23 -20.34 -32.27
N GLN A 255 -3.30 -19.53 -31.22
CA GLN A 255 -2.60 -19.80 -29.96
C GLN A 255 -3.15 -21.05 -29.26
N LEU A 256 -4.47 -21.23 -29.22
CA LEU A 256 -5.11 -22.42 -28.63
C LEU A 256 -4.70 -23.74 -29.34
N ASP A 257 -4.36 -23.69 -30.62
CA ASP A 257 -3.95 -24.85 -31.39
C ASP A 257 -2.45 -25.18 -31.20
N ILE A 258 -1.63 -24.22 -30.80
CA ILE A 258 -0.16 -24.37 -30.76
C ILE A 258 0.36 -24.52 -29.32
N SER A 259 -0.12 -23.73 -28.37
CA SER A 259 0.41 -23.65 -26.99
C SER A 259 -0.62 -23.12 -25.98
N PRO A 260 -0.39 -23.29 -24.66
CA PRO A 260 -1.22 -22.64 -23.65
C PRO A 260 -1.14 -21.12 -23.79
N VAL A 261 -2.28 -20.45 -23.90
CA VAL A 261 -2.37 -18.98 -23.93
C VAL A 261 -1.92 -18.45 -22.57
N SER A 262 -0.98 -17.49 -22.55
CA SER A 262 -0.49 -16.91 -21.30
C SER A 262 -1.58 -16.07 -20.61
N ALA A 263 -1.49 -15.95 -19.28
CA ALA A 263 -2.46 -15.18 -18.51
C ALA A 263 -2.50 -13.70 -18.90
N GLU A 264 -1.35 -13.14 -19.30
CA GLU A 264 -1.25 -11.73 -19.70
C GLU A 264 -1.93 -11.51 -21.06
N LEU A 265 -1.70 -12.39 -22.02
CA LEU A 265 -2.36 -12.32 -23.31
C LEU A 265 -3.88 -12.50 -23.16
N ALA A 266 -4.32 -13.48 -22.38
CA ALA A 266 -5.74 -13.70 -22.10
C ALA A 266 -6.42 -12.48 -21.46
N LEU A 267 -5.75 -11.84 -20.48
CA LEU A 267 -6.23 -10.61 -19.85
C LEU A 267 -6.41 -9.48 -20.85
N ARG A 268 -5.40 -9.22 -21.69
CA ARG A 268 -5.44 -8.16 -22.68
C ARG A 268 -6.57 -8.35 -23.69
N LEU A 269 -6.72 -9.54 -24.23
CA LEU A 269 -7.79 -9.86 -25.18
C LEU A 269 -9.18 -9.60 -24.58
N ALA A 270 -9.41 -9.99 -23.32
CA ALA A 270 -10.68 -9.75 -22.65
C ALA A 270 -10.91 -8.27 -22.29
N GLU A 271 -9.85 -7.54 -21.93
CA GLU A 271 -9.91 -6.09 -21.62
C GLU A 271 -10.21 -5.25 -22.88
N HIS A 272 -9.82 -5.73 -24.05
CA HIS A 272 -10.18 -5.12 -25.34
C HIS A 272 -11.62 -5.46 -25.79
N GLY A 273 -12.33 -6.25 -24.99
CA GLY A 273 -13.74 -6.57 -25.25
C GLY A 273 -13.98 -7.85 -26.03
N LEU A 274 -12.94 -8.67 -26.25
CA LEU A 274 -13.11 -9.98 -26.90
C LEU A 274 -13.97 -10.89 -26.02
N ARG A 275 -15.05 -11.42 -26.62
CA ARG A 275 -15.97 -12.37 -25.96
C ARG A 275 -15.83 -13.73 -26.64
N ASP A 276 -15.24 -14.67 -25.92
CA ASP A 276 -15.04 -16.04 -26.35
C ASP A 276 -15.11 -16.98 -25.14
N GLU A 277 -15.84 -18.08 -25.24
CA GLU A 277 -16.03 -19.04 -24.15
C GLU A 277 -14.73 -19.70 -23.69
N ARG A 278 -13.81 -20.01 -24.63
CA ARG A 278 -12.51 -20.60 -24.32
C ARG A 278 -11.61 -19.61 -23.59
N LEU A 279 -11.65 -18.33 -23.99
CA LEU A 279 -10.96 -17.25 -23.31
C LEU A 279 -11.47 -17.09 -21.87
N ALA A 280 -12.79 -17.13 -21.70
CA ALA A 280 -13.44 -17.07 -20.39
C ALA A 280 -13.01 -18.23 -19.50
N ASP A 281 -12.92 -19.46 -20.02
CA ASP A 281 -12.46 -20.64 -19.30
C ASP A 281 -10.98 -20.55 -18.89
N ILE A 282 -10.12 -20.04 -19.79
CA ILE A 282 -8.70 -19.84 -19.52
C ILE A 282 -8.50 -18.85 -18.36
N LEU A 283 -9.18 -17.70 -18.45
CA LEU A 283 -9.13 -16.67 -17.42
C LEU A 283 -9.65 -17.17 -16.07
N THR A 284 -10.73 -17.98 -16.09
CA THR A 284 -11.29 -18.60 -14.90
C THR A 284 -10.31 -19.55 -14.22
N ARG A 285 -9.59 -20.35 -14.99
CA ARG A 285 -8.54 -21.23 -14.45
C ARG A 285 -7.40 -20.44 -13.84
N TYR A 286 -6.87 -19.44 -14.55
CA TYR A 286 -5.81 -18.59 -13.99
C TYR A 286 -6.24 -17.85 -12.73
N ALA A 287 -7.48 -17.37 -12.67
CA ALA A 287 -8.02 -16.74 -11.47
C ALA A 287 -8.12 -17.73 -10.31
N ALA A 288 -8.55 -18.98 -10.57
CA ALA A 288 -8.67 -20.02 -9.53
C ALA A 288 -7.31 -20.49 -9.02
N ASP A 289 -6.28 -20.52 -9.87
CA ASP A 289 -4.92 -20.90 -9.51
C ASP A 289 -4.16 -19.80 -8.74
N THR A 290 -4.65 -18.55 -8.81
CA THR A 290 -4.08 -17.42 -8.08
C THR A 290 -4.48 -17.49 -6.62
N ARG A 291 -3.55 -17.90 -5.74
CA ARG A 291 -3.82 -18.14 -4.31
C ARG A 291 -3.95 -16.86 -3.49
N ASP A 292 -3.30 -15.79 -3.91
CA ASP A 292 -3.25 -14.54 -3.14
C ASP A 292 -4.43 -13.62 -3.49
N ALA A 293 -4.91 -12.86 -2.49
CA ALA A 293 -5.85 -11.75 -2.68
C ALA A 293 -5.13 -10.60 -3.38
N SER A 294 -4.80 -10.80 -4.63
CA SER A 294 -4.10 -9.81 -5.43
C SER A 294 -5.08 -9.07 -6.33
N VAL A 295 -4.77 -7.83 -6.61
CA VAL A 295 -5.45 -7.04 -7.66
C VAL A 295 -5.50 -7.83 -8.98
N ARG A 296 -4.50 -8.66 -9.23
CA ARG A 296 -4.44 -9.54 -10.39
C ARG A 296 -5.56 -10.59 -10.39
N CYS A 297 -5.88 -11.20 -9.25
CA CYS A 297 -6.97 -12.18 -9.12
C CYS A 297 -8.33 -11.54 -9.44
N ALA A 298 -8.61 -10.37 -8.88
CA ALA A 298 -9.84 -9.63 -9.17
C ALA A 298 -9.91 -9.21 -10.65
N ARG A 299 -8.79 -8.78 -11.23
CA ARG A 299 -8.68 -8.43 -12.65
C ARG A 299 -8.97 -9.64 -13.54
N LEU A 300 -8.46 -10.82 -13.21
CA LEU A 300 -8.70 -12.07 -13.95
C LEU A 300 -10.18 -12.49 -13.90
N TYR A 301 -10.82 -12.44 -12.72
CA TYR A 301 -12.26 -12.73 -12.62
C TYR A 301 -13.10 -11.71 -13.37
N ARG A 302 -12.78 -10.43 -13.29
CA ARG A 302 -13.46 -9.37 -14.04
C ARG A 302 -13.35 -9.61 -15.55
N ALA A 303 -12.15 -9.92 -16.03
CA ALA A 303 -11.90 -10.25 -17.43
C ALA A 303 -12.65 -11.50 -17.88
N ALA A 304 -12.70 -12.55 -17.04
CA ALA A 304 -13.46 -13.77 -17.33
C ALA A 304 -14.97 -13.48 -17.48
N VAL A 305 -15.54 -12.66 -16.58
CA VAL A 305 -16.94 -12.24 -16.66
C VAL A 305 -17.21 -11.43 -17.94
N HIS A 306 -16.32 -10.50 -18.28
CA HIS A 306 -16.43 -9.72 -19.54
C HIS A 306 -16.32 -10.61 -20.78
N ALA A 307 -15.46 -11.62 -20.77
CA ALA A 307 -15.30 -12.59 -21.85
C ALA A 307 -16.51 -13.53 -22.01
N GLY A 308 -17.44 -13.53 -21.03
CA GLY A 308 -18.69 -14.29 -21.11
C GLY A 308 -18.83 -15.45 -20.12
N ALA A 309 -17.91 -15.58 -19.14
CA ALA A 309 -18.04 -16.60 -18.09
C ALA A 309 -19.30 -16.37 -17.26
N LYS A 310 -20.03 -17.46 -17.01
CA LYS A 310 -21.26 -17.45 -16.20
C LYS A 310 -20.98 -17.97 -14.80
N GLY A 311 -21.74 -17.48 -13.79
CA GLY A 311 -21.65 -17.97 -12.41
C GLY A 311 -20.37 -17.58 -11.66
N LEU A 312 -19.61 -16.59 -12.12
CA LEU A 312 -18.39 -16.10 -11.48
C LEU A 312 -18.58 -14.79 -10.70
N THR A 313 -19.77 -14.19 -10.76
CA THR A 313 -20.01 -12.88 -10.15
C THR A 313 -19.74 -12.87 -8.66
N VAL A 314 -20.12 -13.93 -7.94
CA VAL A 314 -19.79 -14.09 -6.50
C VAL A 314 -18.27 -14.16 -6.27
N ARG A 315 -17.54 -14.92 -7.12
CA ARG A 315 -16.08 -15.02 -6.98
C ARG A 315 -15.38 -13.70 -7.29
N LEU A 316 -15.92 -12.95 -8.22
CA LEU A 316 -15.45 -11.59 -8.52
C LEU A 316 -15.72 -10.66 -7.32
N ALA A 317 -16.92 -10.71 -6.72
CA ALA A 317 -17.25 -9.93 -5.54
C ALA A 317 -16.35 -10.27 -4.34
N ASP A 318 -16.08 -11.55 -4.09
CA ASP A 318 -15.10 -12.01 -3.09
C ASP A 318 -13.69 -11.45 -3.35
N ALA A 319 -13.22 -11.55 -4.58
CA ALA A 319 -11.90 -11.07 -4.95
C ALA A 319 -11.77 -9.55 -4.80
N LEU A 320 -12.80 -8.80 -5.18
CA LEU A 320 -12.85 -7.34 -5.01
C LEU A 320 -12.85 -6.94 -3.54
N ALA A 321 -13.69 -7.56 -2.72
CA ALA A 321 -13.72 -7.27 -1.28
C ALA A 321 -12.35 -7.53 -0.64
N ARG A 322 -11.70 -8.64 -0.95
CA ARG A 322 -10.36 -8.99 -0.43
C ARG A 322 -9.27 -8.02 -0.85
N THR A 323 -9.39 -7.39 -2.00
CA THR A 323 -8.46 -6.31 -2.44
C THR A 323 -8.78 -4.95 -1.82
N GLY A 324 -9.85 -4.84 -1.03
CA GLY A 324 -10.30 -3.59 -0.41
C GLY A 324 -11.27 -2.77 -1.25
N ASP A 325 -11.64 -3.22 -2.45
CA ASP A 325 -12.69 -2.58 -3.27
C ASP A 325 -14.09 -3.03 -2.80
N CYS A 326 -14.41 -2.64 -1.56
CA CYS A 326 -15.67 -3.01 -0.91
C CYS A 326 -16.89 -2.43 -1.61
N THR A 327 -16.77 -1.26 -2.23
CA THR A 327 -17.89 -0.61 -2.96
C THR A 327 -18.30 -1.43 -4.17
N ALA A 328 -17.36 -1.82 -5.03
CA ALA A 328 -17.66 -2.66 -6.18
C ALA A 328 -18.12 -4.07 -5.77
N ALA A 329 -17.56 -4.62 -4.67
CA ALA A 329 -17.99 -5.91 -4.13
C ALA A 329 -19.43 -5.87 -3.62
N ALA A 330 -19.82 -4.81 -2.89
CA ALA A 330 -21.19 -4.61 -2.39
C ALA A 330 -22.18 -4.50 -3.55
N THR A 331 -21.89 -3.66 -4.55
CA THR A 331 -22.76 -3.49 -5.72
C THR A 331 -23.04 -4.83 -6.43
N LEU A 332 -22.00 -5.64 -6.65
CA LEU A 332 -22.16 -6.97 -7.28
C LEU A 332 -22.93 -7.95 -6.37
N ALA A 333 -22.72 -7.88 -5.06
CA ALA A 333 -23.43 -8.71 -4.12
C ALA A 333 -24.91 -8.34 -4.06
N ASP A 334 -25.25 -7.03 -4.05
CA ASP A 334 -26.63 -6.52 -4.05
C ASP A 334 -27.40 -6.98 -5.29
N ASP A 335 -26.78 -6.94 -6.47
CA ASP A 335 -27.39 -7.45 -7.72
C ASP A 335 -27.74 -8.96 -7.59
N LEU A 336 -26.93 -9.74 -6.88
CA LEU A 336 -27.11 -11.17 -6.69
C LEU A 336 -28.09 -11.54 -5.57
N LEU A 337 -28.52 -10.62 -4.70
CA LEU A 337 -29.53 -10.88 -3.68
C LEU A 337 -30.87 -11.31 -4.30
N SER A 338 -31.16 -10.89 -5.53
CA SER A 338 -32.34 -11.27 -6.31
C SER A 338 -32.17 -12.56 -7.13
N SER A 339 -30.99 -13.22 -7.07
CA SER A 339 -30.72 -14.44 -7.85
C SER A 339 -31.72 -15.56 -7.49
N PRO A 340 -32.22 -16.29 -8.48
CA PRO A 340 -33.06 -17.48 -8.24
C PRO A 340 -32.28 -18.64 -7.62
N ASP A 341 -30.95 -18.67 -7.80
CA ASP A 341 -30.10 -19.69 -7.19
C ASP A 341 -29.87 -19.38 -5.70
N ALA A 342 -30.33 -20.29 -4.83
CA ALA A 342 -30.18 -20.17 -3.38
C ALA A 342 -28.71 -20.15 -2.92
N THR A 343 -27.83 -20.88 -3.60
CA THR A 343 -26.39 -20.94 -3.27
C THR A 343 -25.70 -19.63 -3.62
N GLU A 344 -26.00 -19.08 -4.80
CA GLU A 344 -25.47 -17.80 -5.24
C GLU A 344 -25.96 -16.66 -4.34
N ARG A 345 -27.26 -16.64 -4.01
CA ARG A 345 -27.88 -15.68 -3.09
C ARG A 345 -27.25 -15.74 -1.69
N ALA A 346 -27.00 -16.94 -1.15
CA ALA A 346 -26.39 -17.10 0.16
C ALA A 346 -24.93 -16.63 0.18
N ALA A 347 -24.18 -16.89 -0.88
CA ALA A 347 -22.83 -16.40 -1.03
C ALA A 347 -22.78 -14.88 -1.19
N ALA A 348 -23.77 -14.28 -1.90
CA ALA A 348 -23.92 -12.83 -2.03
C ALA A 348 -24.20 -12.18 -0.67
N VAL A 349 -25.10 -12.75 0.13
CA VAL A 349 -25.37 -12.29 1.51
C VAL A 349 -24.09 -12.33 2.35
N ARG A 350 -23.30 -13.40 2.26
CA ARG A 350 -22.01 -13.48 3.00
C ARG A 350 -21.06 -12.35 2.60
N VAL A 351 -20.94 -12.03 1.31
CA VAL A 351 -20.10 -10.93 0.83
C VAL A 351 -20.63 -9.60 1.32
N ALA A 352 -21.93 -9.29 1.08
CA ALA A 352 -22.55 -8.04 1.49
C ALA A 352 -22.46 -7.81 3.01
N ALA A 353 -22.76 -8.85 3.81
CA ALA A 353 -22.67 -8.78 5.26
C ALA A 353 -21.24 -8.59 5.76
N SER A 354 -20.25 -9.28 5.14
CA SER A 354 -18.84 -9.07 5.49
C SER A 354 -18.38 -7.65 5.19
N VAL A 355 -18.76 -7.10 4.03
CA VAL A 355 -18.46 -5.69 3.67
C VAL A 355 -19.14 -4.73 4.65
N ALA A 356 -20.40 -4.97 5.02
CA ALA A 356 -21.12 -4.14 6.00
C ALA A 356 -20.41 -4.11 7.37
N VAL A 357 -19.86 -5.24 7.84
CA VAL A 357 -19.07 -5.28 9.08
C VAL A 357 -17.79 -4.46 8.96
N HIS A 358 -17.10 -4.51 7.83
CA HIS A 358 -15.93 -3.66 7.58
C HIS A 358 -16.30 -2.18 7.56
N ASP A 359 -17.48 -1.85 7.05
CA ASP A 359 -18.00 -0.49 7.02
C ASP A 359 -18.68 -0.08 8.35
N GLY A 360 -18.50 -0.88 9.42
CA GLY A 360 -18.97 -0.56 10.76
C GLY A 360 -20.47 -0.72 10.98
N ASN A 361 -21.14 -1.50 10.14
CA ASN A 361 -22.59 -1.71 10.20
C ASN A 361 -22.94 -3.19 10.46
N THR A 362 -22.57 -3.68 11.65
CA THR A 362 -22.82 -5.07 12.08
C THR A 362 -24.31 -5.37 12.22
N GLY A 363 -25.13 -4.36 12.58
CA GLY A 363 -26.60 -4.50 12.63
C GLY A 363 -27.20 -4.85 11.26
N HIS A 364 -26.83 -4.14 10.23
CA HIS A 364 -27.25 -4.45 8.85
C HIS A 364 -26.76 -5.83 8.36
N ALA A 365 -25.53 -6.19 8.71
CA ALA A 365 -25.02 -7.53 8.42
C ALA A 365 -25.88 -8.62 9.09
N ALA A 366 -26.33 -8.41 10.33
CA ALA A 366 -27.24 -9.32 11.03
C ALA A 366 -28.63 -9.40 10.35
N GLU A 367 -29.17 -8.26 9.90
CA GLU A 367 -30.42 -8.21 9.13
C GLU A 367 -30.33 -9.02 7.83
N LEU A 368 -29.22 -8.90 7.06
CA LEU A 368 -29.01 -9.67 5.83
C LEU A 368 -29.00 -11.19 6.09
N PHE A 369 -28.29 -11.64 7.13
CA PHE A 369 -28.31 -13.06 7.50
C PHE A 369 -29.68 -13.50 8.06
N GLY A 370 -30.36 -12.63 8.81
CA GLY A 370 -31.70 -12.87 9.29
C GLY A 370 -32.71 -13.05 8.13
N TRP A 371 -32.59 -12.20 7.09
CA TRP A 371 -33.38 -12.30 5.87
C TRP A 371 -33.10 -13.59 5.09
N LEU A 372 -31.82 -13.97 4.95
CA LEU A 372 -31.43 -15.23 4.29
C LEU A 372 -32.01 -16.45 5.01
N GLY A 373 -32.06 -16.41 6.33
CA GLY A 373 -32.39 -17.54 7.17
C GLY A 373 -31.30 -18.60 7.24
N PRO A 374 -31.62 -19.76 7.88
CA PRO A 374 -30.65 -20.85 8.06
C PRO A 374 -30.18 -21.41 6.70
N HIS A 375 -28.85 -21.44 6.50
CA HIS A 375 -28.25 -21.97 5.26
C HIS A 375 -27.15 -22.98 5.58
N PRO A 376 -27.12 -24.17 4.92
CA PRO A 376 -26.23 -25.27 5.29
C PRO A 376 -24.77 -25.13 4.84
N ASP A 377 -24.40 -24.06 4.10
CA ASP A 377 -23.01 -23.79 3.72
C ASP A 377 -22.18 -23.35 4.93
N THR A 378 -21.03 -23.98 5.16
CA THR A 378 -20.18 -23.70 6.32
C THR A 378 -19.60 -22.31 6.32
N MET A 379 -19.26 -21.74 5.17
CA MET A 379 -18.71 -20.38 5.11
C MET A 379 -19.78 -19.34 5.46
N VAL A 380 -20.99 -19.53 4.92
CA VAL A 380 -22.14 -18.67 5.18
C VAL A 380 -22.57 -18.78 6.65
N SER A 381 -22.76 -19.99 7.17
CA SER A 381 -23.19 -20.22 8.55
C SER A 381 -22.15 -19.76 9.58
N SER A 382 -20.85 -19.90 9.29
CA SER A 382 -19.79 -19.40 10.17
C SER A 382 -19.73 -17.88 10.18
N ALA A 383 -19.84 -17.23 9.03
CA ALA A 383 -19.92 -15.77 8.95
C ALA A 383 -21.16 -15.24 9.69
N ALA A 384 -22.31 -15.84 9.47
CA ALA A 384 -23.56 -15.49 10.18
C ALA A 384 -23.43 -15.66 11.70
N THR A 385 -22.81 -16.76 12.16
CA THR A 385 -22.56 -17.00 13.60
C THR A 385 -21.69 -15.90 14.21
N ILE A 386 -20.62 -15.47 13.52
CA ILE A 386 -19.75 -14.38 13.99
C ILE A 386 -20.53 -13.07 14.09
N VAL A 387 -21.32 -12.73 13.07
CA VAL A 387 -22.11 -11.49 13.02
C VAL A 387 -23.21 -11.48 14.10
N PHE A 388 -23.98 -12.55 14.24
CA PHE A 388 -25.02 -12.62 15.29
C PHE A 388 -24.41 -12.54 16.69
N ALA A 389 -23.30 -13.24 16.95
CA ALA A 389 -22.61 -13.16 18.22
C ALA A 389 -22.07 -11.75 18.49
N ALA A 390 -21.51 -11.08 17.48
CA ALA A 390 -21.01 -9.72 17.59
C ALA A 390 -22.13 -8.69 17.85
N ASN A 391 -23.34 -8.96 17.34
CA ASN A 391 -24.52 -8.10 17.49
C ASN A 391 -25.38 -8.45 18.75
N GLY A 392 -24.94 -9.40 19.57
CA GLY A 392 -25.62 -9.76 20.83
C GLY A 392 -26.67 -10.87 20.73
N ASP A 393 -26.96 -11.42 19.56
CA ASP A 393 -27.92 -12.53 19.37
C ASP A 393 -27.21 -13.89 19.47
N LEU A 394 -26.92 -14.29 20.71
CA LEU A 394 -26.24 -15.55 21.01
C LEU A 394 -27.11 -16.77 20.69
N ALA A 395 -28.43 -16.64 20.80
CA ALA A 395 -29.34 -17.74 20.53
C ALA A 395 -29.33 -18.14 19.04
N THR A 396 -29.48 -17.16 18.15
CA THR A 396 -29.41 -17.37 16.70
C THR A 396 -27.99 -17.80 16.26
N ALA A 397 -26.97 -17.22 16.85
CA ALA A 397 -25.57 -17.62 16.57
C ALA A 397 -25.35 -19.12 16.86
N ARG A 398 -25.79 -19.60 18.02
CA ARG A 398 -25.70 -21.03 18.39
C ARG A 398 -26.56 -21.92 17.50
N ALA A 399 -27.77 -21.51 17.15
CA ALA A 399 -28.63 -22.23 16.24
C ALA A 399 -28.02 -22.38 14.84
N THR A 400 -27.44 -21.32 14.32
CA THR A 400 -26.77 -21.29 13.01
C THR A 400 -25.57 -22.22 12.95
N LEU A 401 -24.75 -22.26 14.00
CA LEU A 401 -23.57 -23.14 14.05
C LEU A 401 -23.93 -24.64 14.13
N ARG A 402 -25.12 -25.00 14.64
CA ARG A 402 -25.60 -26.41 14.74
C ARG A 402 -26.09 -26.97 13.41
N LEU A 403 -26.24 -26.17 12.38
CA LEU A 403 -26.63 -26.65 11.06
C LEU A 403 -25.63 -27.68 10.53
N LYS A 404 -26.15 -28.77 9.95
CA LYS A 404 -25.31 -29.75 9.27
C LYS A 404 -24.79 -29.12 7.99
N ASP A 405 -23.46 -29.13 7.84
CA ASP A 405 -22.79 -28.74 6.60
C ASP A 405 -23.14 -29.71 5.47
N ALA A 406 -23.58 -29.19 4.35
CA ALA A 406 -23.85 -29.93 3.13
C ALA A 406 -22.66 -29.92 2.15
N GLY A 407 -21.62 -29.14 2.43
CA GLY A 407 -20.46 -28.94 1.57
C GLY A 407 -19.27 -29.86 1.88
N PRO A 408 -18.25 -29.86 1.01
CA PRO A 408 -17.02 -30.60 1.25
C PRO A 408 -16.23 -29.98 2.42
N PRO A 409 -15.58 -30.80 3.28
CA PRO A 409 -14.84 -30.32 4.45
C PRO A 409 -13.49 -29.76 4.05
N THR A 410 -13.51 -28.65 3.29
CA THR A 410 -12.30 -27.94 2.86
C THR A 410 -11.55 -27.32 4.04
N MET A 411 -10.27 -27.00 3.87
CA MET A 411 -9.50 -26.31 4.90
C MET A 411 -10.11 -24.95 5.26
N ALA A 412 -10.59 -24.20 4.27
CA ALA A 412 -11.27 -22.91 4.47
C ALA A 412 -12.55 -23.06 5.30
N ALA A 413 -13.40 -24.04 4.96
CA ALA A 413 -14.62 -24.34 5.71
C ALA A 413 -14.32 -24.73 7.18
N ARG A 414 -13.31 -25.57 7.41
CA ARG A 414 -12.87 -25.92 8.77
C ARG A 414 -12.32 -24.73 9.54
N CYS A 415 -11.52 -23.89 8.89
CA CYS A 415 -11.00 -22.64 9.49
C CYS A 415 -12.15 -21.73 9.93
N ALA A 416 -13.08 -21.43 9.04
CA ALA A 416 -14.23 -20.57 9.32
C ALA A 416 -15.09 -21.14 10.45
N ARG A 417 -15.37 -22.45 10.44
CA ARG A 417 -16.13 -23.11 11.49
C ARG A 417 -15.42 -23.08 12.84
N ASN A 418 -14.11 -23.39 12.89
CA ASN A 418 -13.33 -23.32 14.12
C ASN A 418 -13.29 -21.89 14.69
N LEU A 419 -13.25 -20.89 13.82
CA LEU A 419 -13.29 -19.49 14.24
C LEU A 419 -14.62 -19.13 14.89
N ALA A 420 -15.73 -19.47 14.24
CA ALA A 420 -17.08 -19.23 14.74
C ALA A 420 -17.35 -19.99 16.05
N GLU A 421 -16.97 -21.27 16.09
CA GLU A 421 -17.09 -22.13 17.28
C GLU A 421 -16.22 -21.59 18.43
N GLY A 422 -14.98 -21.22 18.14
CA GLY A 422 -14.07 -20.63 19.11
C GLY A 422 -14.57 -19.30 19.67
N LEU A 423 -15.17 -18.45 18.85
CA LEU A 423 -15.81 -17.21 19.31
C LEU A 423 -16.99 -17.51 20.27
N LEU A 424 -17.87 -18.44 19.92
CA LEU A 424 -18.97 -18.80 20.81
C LEU A 424 -18.50 -19.39 22.15
N LEU A 425 -17.41 -20.16 22.16
CA LEU A 425 -16.82 -20.67 23.38
C LEU A 425 -16.26 -19.57 24.29
N THR A 426 -15.91 -18.40 23.76
CA THR A 426 -15.46 -17.25 24.59
C THR A 426 -16.58 -16.67 25.45
N MET A 427 -17.84 -17.01 25.21
CA MET A 427 -19.00 -16.47 25.94
C MET A 427 -19.22 -17.17 27.29
N ASP A 428 -18.99 -18.49 27.34
CA ASP A 428 -19.36 -19.31 28.51
C ASP A 428 -18.31 -20.35 28.93
N GLN A 429 -17.25 -20.54 28.14
CA GLN A 429 -16.19 -21.52 28.46
C GLN A 429 -14.91 -20.86 28.94
N PRO A 430 -14.06 -21.56 29.70
CA PRO A 430 -12.76 -21.05 30.09
C PRO A 430 -11.89 -20.69 28.87
N TYR A 431 -11.13 -19.60 28.98
CA TYR A 431 -10.28 -19.08 27.91
C TYR A 431 -9.40 -20.15 27.20
N PRO A 432 -8.75 -21.12 27.89
CA PRO A 432 -7.93 -22.12 27.22
C PRO A 432 -8.74 -23.01 26.27
N VAL A 433 -10.01 -23.31 26.57
CA VAL A 433 -10.90 -24.12 25.73
C VAL A 433 -11.28 -23.37 24.45
N ALA A 434 -11.70 -22.12 24.59
CA ALA A 434 -12.01 -21.24 23.45
C ALA A 434 -10.76 -21.04 22.57
N MET A 435 -9.62 -20.79 23.20
CA MET A 435 -8.35 -20.54 22.49
C MET A 435 -7.82 -21.78 21.76
N ALA A 436 -8.08 -22.99 22.24
CA ALA A 436 -7.73 -24.22 21.51
C ALA A 436 -8.44 -24.28 20.15
N LYS A 437 -9.72 -23.87 20.08
CA LYS A 437 -10.48 -23.80 18.83
C LYS A 437 -10.04 -22.63 17.95
N LEU A 438 -9.90 -21.46 18.50
CA LEU A 438 -9.40 -20.26 17.80
C LEU A 438 -7.98 -20.49 17.24
N GLY A 439 -7.12 -21.19 17.99
CA GLY A 439 -5.79 -21.56 17.52
C GLY A 439 -5.80 -22.50 16.30
N GLN A 440 -6.78 -23.41 16.22
CA GLN A 440 -6.95 -24.27 15.05
C GLN A 440 -7.34 -23.47 13.78
N ALA A 441 -8.05 -22.35 13.93
CA ALA A 441 -8.42 -21.50 12.81
C ALA A 441 -7.21 -20.77 12.17
N ILE A 442 -6.13 -20.54 12.93
CA ILE A 442 -4.92 -19.86 12.45
C ILE A 442 -3.74 -20.83 12.22
N ALA A 443 -3.91 -22.13 12.45
CA ALA A 443 -2.83 -23.11 12.32
C ALA A 443 -2.38 -23.35 10.86
N THR A 444 -3.22 -22.99 9.90
CA THR A 444 -2.92 -23.07 8.47
C THR A 444 -2.66 -21.68 7.92
N GLU A 445 -1.49 -21.46 7.33
CA GLU A 445 -1.11 -20.17 6.72
C GLU A 445 -1.89 -19.82 5.43
N GLN A 446 -2.93 -20.59 5.10
CA GLN A 446 -3.69 -20.36 3.86
C GLN A 446 -4.63 -19.18 4.01
N SER A 447 -4.45 -18.20 3.14
CA SER A 447 -5.42 -17.12 2.89
C SER A 447 -6.78 -17.75 2.52
N LEU A 448 -7.85 -17.30 3.18
CA LEU A 448 -9.20 -17.70 2.81
C LEU A 448 -9.50 -17.16 1.41
N SER A 449 -10.05 -18.00 0.55
CA SER A 449 -10.45 -17.58 -0.81
C SER A 449 -11.73 -16.74 -0.85
N GLN A 450 -12.43 -16.68 0.27
CA GLN A 450 -13.72 -16.01 0.43
C GLN A 450 -13.63 -14.97 1.55
N VAL A 451 -14.32 -13.84 1.38
CA VAL A 451 -14.37 -12.79 2.39
C VAL A 451 -15.20 -13.24 3.60
N ILE A 452 -14.76 -12.84 4.79
CA ILE A 452 -15.42 -13.09 6.07
C ILE A 452 -15.48 -11.79 6.89
N PRO A 453 -16.32 -11.70 7.94
CA PRO A 453 -16.54 -10.48 8.72
C PRO A 453 -15.29 -9.89 9.38
N ASP A 454 -14.37 -10.72 9.87
CA ASP A 454 -13.04 -10.31 10.33
C ASP A 454 -12.03 -11.43 10.11
N SER A 455 -10.73 -11.10 10.07
CA SER A 455 -9.69 -12.11 9.83
C SER A 455 -9.53 -13.05 11.03
N PRO A 456 -9.15 -14.32 10.81
CA PRO A 456 -8.86 -15.22 11.92
C PRO A 456 -7.80 -14.68 12.89
N ALA A 457 -6.77 -14.03 12.36
CA ALA A 457 -5.72 -13.42 13.18
C ALA A 457 -6.26 -12.27 14.04
N ALA A 458 -7.15 -11.43 13.50
CA ALA A 458 -7.77 -10.35 14.25
C ALA A 458 -8.65 -10.86 15.40
N LEU A 459 -9.54 -11.84 15.14
CA LEU A 459 -10.43 -12.38 16.18
C LEU A 459 -9.67 -13.10 17.29
N VAL A 460 -8.65 -13.89 16.93
CA VAL A 460 -7.76 -14.52 17.92
C VAL A 460 -7.00 -13.51 18.75
N THR A 461 -6.51 -12.44 18.12
CA THR A 461 -5.79 -11.36 18.80
C THR A 461 -6.72 -10.60 19.76
N LEU A 462 -7.95 -10.26 19.32
CA LEU A 462 -8.95 -9.62 20.17
C LEU A 462 -9.27 -10.46 21.41
N ALA A 463 -9.56 -11.75 21.21
CA ALA A 463 -9.81 -12.66 22.32
C ALA A 463 -8.62 -12.76 23.29
N ALA A 464 -7.39 -12.75 22.77
CA ALA A 464 -6.18 -12.76 23.60
C ALA A 464 -5.99 -11.44 24.38
N ILE A 465 -6.26 -10.27 23.77
CA ILE A 465 -6.21 -8.98 24.48
C ILE A 465 -7.25 -8.95 25.61
N HIS A 466 -8.49 -9.36 25.30
CA HIS A 466 -9.58 -9.38 26.28
C HIS A 466 -9.37 -10.42 27.39
N ALA A 467 -8.55 -11.44 27.16
CA ALA A 467 -8.17 -12.45 28.16
C ALA A 467 -6.97 -12.04 29.02
N GLY A 468 -6.22 -11.00 28.61
CA GLY A 468 -4.95 -10.64 29.28
C GLY A 468 -3.80 -11.59 28.91
N ASP A 469 -3.76 -12.10 27.67
CA ASP A 469 -2.67 -12.94 27.10
C ASP A 469 -1.86 -12.12 26.07
N PRO A 470 -0.96 -11.21 26.52
CA PRO A 470 -0.21 -10.34 25.63
C PRO A 470 0.78 -11.10 24.75
N VAL A 471 1.31 -12.23 25.23
CA VAL A 471 2.28 -13.06 24.49
C VAL A 471 1.63 -13.62 23.24
N ARG A 472 0.46 -14.18 23.38
CA ARG A 472 -0.30 -14.72 22.26
C ARG A 472 -0.77 -13.62 21.32
N ALA A 473 -1.32 -12.53 21.85
CA ALA A 473 -1.77 -11.40 21.07
C ALA A 473 -0.65 -10.86 20.16
N ARG A 474 0.55 -10.60 20.71
CA ARG A 474 1.73 -10.17 19.94
C ARG A 474 2.17 -11.21 18.92
N SER A 475 2.24 -12.48 19.33
CA SER A 475 2.71 -13.55 18.43
C SER A 475 1.81 -13.72 17.22
N VAL A 476 0.49 -13.72 17.42
CA VAL A 476 -0.49 -13.92 16.34
C VAL A 476 -0.50 -12.73 15.40
N ILE A 477 -0.68 -11.52 15.94
CA ILE A 477 -0.78 -10.34 15.07
C ILE A 477 0.55 -9.99 14.39
N GLY A 478 1.67 -10.18 15.08
CA GLY A 478 3.00 -9.95 14.51
C GLY A 478 3.30 -10.89 13.34
N ARG A 479 2.85 -12.16 13.39
CA ARG A 479 2.93 -13.07 12.23
C ARG A 479 2.04 -12.59 11.08
N ALA A 480 0.80 -12.20 11.37
CA ALA A 480 -0.14 -11.72 10.35
C ALA A 480 0.36 -10.46 9.64
N VAL A 481 0.94 -9.51 10.38
CA VAL A 481 1.56 -8.31 9.80
C VAL A 481 2.75 -8.64 8.91
N ARG A 482 3.63 -9.57 9.34
CA ARG A 482 4.82 -9.95 8.55
C ARG A 482 4.48 -10.80 7.33
N ALA A 483 3.47 -11.67 7.42
CA ALA A 483 3.05 -12.52 6.30
C ALA A 483 2.41 -11.73 5.15
N GLY A 484 1.95 -10.50 5.41
CA GLY A 484 1.16 -9.73 4.47
C GLY A 484 -0.24 -10.32 4.33
N ALA A 485 -1.20 -9.74 4.99
CA ALA A 485 -2.60 -10.13 4.85
C ALA A 485 -3.19 -9.63 3.53
N ASP A 486 -4.39 -10.14 3.21
CA ASP A 486 -5.24 -9.52 2.20
C ASP A 486 -5.33 -8.00 2.45
N PRO A 487 -5.29 -7.15 1.43
CA PRO A 487 -5.35 -5.69 1.58
C PRO A 487 -6.50 -5.22 2.48
N LEU A 488 -7.64 -5.93 2.45
CA LEU A 488 -8.79 -5.68 3.32
C LEU A 488 -8.44 -5.73 4.81
N PHE A 489 -7.59 -6.67 5.24
CA PHE A 489 -7.26 -6.90 6.65
C PHE A 489 -5.93 -6.29 7.10
N GLN A 490 -5.08 -5.87 6.18
CA GLN A 490 -3.74 -5.38 6.49
C GLN A 490 -3.77 -4.20 7.48
N ARG A 491 -4.67 -3.23 7.24
CA ARG A 491 -4.84 -2.06 8.12
C ARG A 491 -5.37 -2.45 9.49
N ARG A 492 -6.32 -3.38 9.54
CA ARG A 492 -6.86 -3.97 10.76
C ARG A 492 -5.76 -4.59 11.61
N HIS A 493 -4.85 -5.35 11.00
CA HIS A 493 -3.74 -5.99 11.70
C HIS A 493 -2.75 -4.97 12.26
N LEU A 494 -2.43 -3.90 11.53
CA LEU A 494 -1.58 -2.82 12.02
C LEU A 494 -2.21 -2.11 13.22
N LEU A 495 -3.51 -1.82 13.19
CA LEU A 495 -4.22 -1.18 14.29
C LEU A 495 -4.24 -2.05 15.54
N LEU A 496 -4.44 -3.36 15.41
CA LEU A 496 -4.36 -4.30 16.54
C LEU A 496 -2.93 -4.42 17.09
N SER A 497 -1.90 -4.41 16.23
CA SER A 497 -0.49 -4.35 16.63
C SER A 497 -0.21 -3.07 17.43
N GLY A 498 -0.63 -1.92 16.90
CA GLY A 498 -0.52 -0.63 17.58
C GLY A 498 -1.25 -0.59 18.92
N TRP A 499 -2.42 -1.24 19.02
CA TRP A 499 -3.17 -1.35 20.26
C TRP A 499 -2.39 -2.07 21.36
N ILE A 500 -1.80 -3.22 21.06
CA ILE A 500 -0.98 -3.98 22.00
C ILE A 500 0.23 -3.15 22.45
N LYS A 501 0.95 -2.56 21.49
CA LYS A 501 2.11 -1.68 21.77
C LYS A 501 1.72 -0.51 22.68
N MET A 502 0.55 0.11 22.46
CA MET A 502 0.04 1.19 23.28
C MET A 502 -0.23 0.72 24.72
N GLN A 503 -0.87 -0.45 24.94
CA GLN A 503 -1.11 -1.02 26.25
C GLN A 503 0.18 -1.37 26.98
N GLU A 504 1.21 -1.81 26.25
CA GLU A 504 2.55 -2.09 26.75
C GLU A 504 3.40 -0.82 27.01
N GLY A 505 2.91 0.36 26.62
CA GLY A 505 3.59 1.64 26.82
C GLY A 505 4.58 2.02 25.72
N GLN A 506 4.65 1.27 24.62
CA GLN A 506 5.48 1.53 23.45
C GLN A 506 4.81 2.55 22.50
N LEU A 507 4.55 3.76 23.01
CA LEU A 507 3.73 4.77 22.33
C LEU A 507 4.28 5.22 20.97
N PRO A 508 5.61 5.40 20.77
CA PRO A 508 6.14 5.76 19.43
C PRO A 508 5.89 4.69 18.39
N SER A 509 6.10 3.41 18.75
CA SER A 509 5.85 2.28 17.85
C SER A 509 4.35 2.10 17.55
N ALA A 510 3.50 2.34 18.54
CA ALA A 510 2.04 2.34 18.34
C ALA A 510 1.60 3.45 17.38
N SER A 511 2.15 4.66 17.52
CA SER A 511 1.89 5.78 16.59
C SER A 511 2.35 5.48 15.17
N ALA A 512 3.48 4.80 15.00
CA ALA A 512 3.98 4.38 13.69
C ALA A 512 3.03 3.37 13.01
N ASP A 513 2.50 2.39 13.76
CA ASP A 513 1.53 1.43 13.24
C ASP A 513 0.22 2.11 12.79
N VAL A 514 -0.28 3.09 13.56
CA VAL A 514 -1.48 3.87 13.19
C VAL A 514 -1.21 4.70 11.92
N ALA A 515 -0.05 5.35 11.85
CA ALA A 515 0.33 6.14 10.67
C ALA A 515 0.42 5.25 9.42
N ALA A 516 1.02 4.07 9.55
CA ALA A 516 1.10 3.09 8.46
C ALA A 516 -0.30 2.58 8.04
N ALA A 517 -1.19 2.30 9.01
CA ALA A 517 -2.57 1.89 8.72
C ALA A 517 -3.39 2.98 8.02
N SER A 518 -3.12 4.26 8.34
CA SER A 518 -3.84 5.41 7.79
C SER A 518 -3.23 5.96 6.49
N ALA A 519 -2.11 5.38 6.01
CA ALA A 519 -1.46 5.83 4.79
C ALA A 519 -2.29 5.48 3.53
N GLY A 520 -2.37 6.42 2.58
CA GLY A 520 -3.02 6.22 1.28
C GLY A 520 -4.52 6.52 1.27
N THR A 521 -5.37 5.54 0.90
CA THR A 521 -6.82 5.71 0.76
C THR A 521 -7.55 5.80 2.11
N HIS A 522 -8.82 6.27 2.11
CA HIS A 522 -9.66 6.32 3.30
C HIS A 522 -9.79 4.96 3.98
N LEU A 523 -9.84 4.98 5.31
CA LEU A 523 -10.13 3.80 6.12
C LEU A 523 -11.62 3.45 6.05
N HIS A 524 -11.95 2.16 6.08
CA HIS A 524 -13.31 1.72 6.36
C HIS A 524 -13.71 2.16 7.78
N ARG A 525 -14.99 2.41 8.04
CA ARG A 525 -15.47 2.98 9.32
C ARG A 525 -15.01 2.21 10.55
N ARG A 526 -15.00 0.87 10.50
CA ARG A 526 -14.48 0.06 11.61
C ARG A 526 -13.02 0.41 11.93
N ASP A 527 -12.19 0.45 10.92
CA ASP A 527 -10.77 0.74 11.09
C ASP A 527 -10.53 2.23 11.39
N ALA A 528 -11.37 3.13 10.89
CA ALA A 528 -11.35 4.55 11.24
C ALA A 528 -11.64 4.79 12.73
N LEU A 529 -12.66 4.12 13.29
CA LEU A 529 -12.95 4.16 14.72
C LEU A 529 -11.77 3.64 15.56
N TRP A 530 -11.19 2.51 15.18
CA TRP A 530 -10.03 1.94 15.86
C TRP A 530 -8.81 2.85 15.79
N ALA A 531 -8.52 3.46 14.64
CA ALA A 531 -7.42 4.40 14.47
C ALA A 531 -7.60 5.65 15.34
N ALA A 532 -8.78 6.26 15.30
CA ALA A 532 -9.09 7.47 16.07
C ALA A 532 -9.08 7.22 17.57
N ALA A 533 -9.64 6.09 18.03
CA ALA A 533 -9.60 5.69 19.44
C ALA A 533 -8.17 5.41 19.91
N LEU A 534 -7.36 4.73 19.10
CA LEU A 534 -5.95 4.46 19.43
C LEU A 534 -5.13 5.76 19.49
N GLN A 535 -5.33 6.68 18.55
CA GLN A 535 -4.69 8.00 18.57
C GLN A 535 -5.12 8.82 19.81
N THR A 536 -6.41 8.78 20.17
CA THR A 536 -6.94 9.38 21.40
C THR A 536 -6.26 8.79 22.63
N ALA A 537 -6.14 7.46 22.69
CA ALA A 537 -5.49 6.76 23.79
C ALA A 537 -3.99 7.09 23.92
N ILE A 538 -3.28 7.20 22.80
CA ILE A 538 -1.87 7.60 22.74
C ILE A 538 -1.73 9.05 23.23
N SER A 539 -2.53 10.00 22.69
CA SER A 539 -2.50 11.42 23.06
C SER A 539 -2.81 11.63 24.54
N ARG A 540 -3.76 10.84 25.09
CA ARG A 540 -4.06 10.84 26.51
C ARG A 540 -2.85 10.41 27.36
N ARG A 541 -2.11 9.38 26.94
CA ARG A 541 -0.95 8.83 27.64
C ARG A 541 0.30 9.70 27.51
N THR A 542 0.49 10.37 26.38
CA THR A 542 1.58 11.35 26.17
C THR A 542 1.32 12.68 26.87
N GLY A 543 0.06 12.99 27.21
CA GLY A 543 -0.33 14.25 27.82
C GLY A 543 -0.52 15.41 26.86
N ASP A 544 -0.57 15.16 25.54
CA ASP A 544 -0.85 16.16 24.53
C ASP A 544 -2.35 16.45 24.47
N ILE A 545 -2.76 17.57 25.10
CA ILE A 545 -4.17 17.96 25.21
C ILE A 545 -4.73 18.40 23.85
N GLY A 546 -3.93 19.06 23.00
CA GLY A 546 -4.39 19.51 21.68
C GLY A 546 -4.68 18.33 20.76
N ALA A 547 -3.75 17.40 20.66
CA ALA A 547 -3.94 16.16 19.91
C ALA A 547 -5.07 15.29 20.49
N LEU A 548 -5.21 15.24 21.82
CA LEU A 548 -6.31 14.52 22.48
C LEU A 548 -7.68 15.03 22.01
N GLN A 549 -7.88 16.35 22.00
CA GLN A 549 -9.14 16.93 21.52
C GLN A 549 -9.39 16.64 20.04
N GLN A 550 -8.38 16.83 19.22
CA GLN A 550 -8.50 16.58 17.77
C GLN A 550 -8.90 15.12 17.49
N HIS A 551 -8.20 14.16 18.09
CA HIS A 551 -8.46 12.73 17.85
C HIS A 551 -9.77 12.28 18.50
N TRP A 552 -10.17 12.89 19.60
CA TRP A 552 -11.47 12.67 20.22
C TRP A 552 -12.62 13.05 19.27
N TYR A 553 -12.58 14.23 18.66
CA TYR A 553 -13.64 14.63 17.72
C TYR A 553 -13.70 13.71 16.50
N ALA A 554 -12.55 13.32 15.95
CA ALA A 554 -12.51 12.34 14.85
C ALA A 554 -13.09 10.97 15.27
N ALA A 555 -12.83 10.54 16.52
CA ALA A 555 -13.40 9.31 17.05
C ALA A 555 -14.91 9.40 17.25
N MET A 556 -15.42 10.54 17.71
CA MET A 556 -16.87 10.76 17.88
C MET A 556 -17.61 10.81 16.53
N GLU A 557 -16.99 11.39 15.51
CA GLU A 557 -17.51 11.38 14.14
C GLU A 557 -17.60 9.93 13.60
N ALA A 558 -16.52 9.15 13.74
CA ALA A 558 -16.51 7.74 13.34
C ALA A 558 -17.53 6.90 14.13
N LEU A 559 -17.70 7.16 15.43
CA LEU A 559 -18.62 6.45 16.31
C LEU A 559 -20.08 6.77 15.98
N ALA A 560 -20.38 7.99 15.57
CA ALA A 560 -21.76 8.39 15.23
C ALA A 560 -22.35 7.61 14.05
N GLU A 561 -21.50 7.11 13.18
CA GLU A 561 -21.89 6.29 12.01
C GLU A 561 -21.63 4.79 12.23
N TYR A 562 -21.22 4.37 13.43
CA TYR A 562 -20.85 3.01 13.73
C TYR A 562 -21.97 2.28 14.48
N SER A 563 -22.37 1.10 13.99
CA SER A 563 -23.24 0.18 14.72
C SER A 563 -22.41 -0.55 15.78
N LEU A 564 -22.68 -0.24 17.05
CA LEU A 564 -21.91 -0.81 18.16
C LEU A 564 -22.00 -2.33 18.18
N ASP A 565 -20.85 -2.98 18.29
CA ASP A 565 -20.70 -4.43 18.32
C ASP A 565 -19.67 -4.88 19.39
N LEU A 566 -19.57 -6.19 19.58
CA LEU A 566 -18.65 -6.80 20.54
C LEU A 566 -17.18 -6.41 20.32
N PHE A 567 -16.79 -6.15 19.09
CA PHE A 567 -15.41 -5.86 18.70
C PHE A 567 -15.02 -4.39 18.85
N ALA A 568 -15.97 -3.52 19.19
CA ALA A 568 -15.75 -2.10 19.44
C ALA A 568 -15.57 -1.75 20.93
N LEU A 569 -15.66 -2.74 21.83
CA LEU A 569 -15.60 -2.49 23.29
C LEU A 569 -14.26 -1.89 23.75
N LEU A 570 -13.13 -2.30 23.15
CA LEU A 570 -11.81 -1.73 23.47
C LEU A 570 -11.70 -0.25 23.05
N PRO A 571 -11.99 0.13 21.80
CA PRO A 571 -12.09 1.52 21.38
C PRO A 571 -13.01 2.35 22.29
N LEU A 572 -14.23 1.87 22.55
CA LEU A 572 -15.20 2.55 23.39
C LEU A 572 -14.67 2.79 24.82
N GLY A 573 -14.02 1.78 25.42
CA GLY A 573 -13.41 1.92 26.74
C GLY A 573 -12.35 3.02 26.82
N GLU A 574 -11.46 3.12 25.83
CA GLU A 574 -10.46 4.19 25.78
C GLU A 574 -11.09 5.57 25.54
N LEU A 575 -12.12 5.64 24.70
CA LEU A 575 -12.89 6.86 24.50
C LEU A 575 -13.61 7.28 25.79
N TRP A 576 -14.16 6.34 26.54
CA TRP A 576 -14.78 6.64 27.84
C TRP A 576 -13.80 7.27 28.85
N VAL A 577 -12.61 6.70 28.97
CA VAL A 577 -11.55 7.26 29.82
C VAL A 577 -11.11 8.64 29.34
N ALA A 578 -11.03 8.87 28.03
CA ALA A 578 -10.72 10.18 27.46
C ALA A 578 -11.84 11.20 27.72
N ALA A 579 -13.11 10.80 27.55
CA ALA A 579 -14.28 11.62 27.86
C ALA A 579 -14.30 12.08 29.33
N ALA A 580 -14.02 11.15 30.25
CA ALA A 580 -13.94 11.49 31.69
C ALA A 580 -12.85 12.54 31.98
N ARG A 581 -11.68 12.40 31.34
CA ARG A 581 -10.60 13.37 31.45
C ARG A 581 -10.97 14.75 30.91
N MET A 582 -11.77 14.80 29.83
CA MET A 582 -12.24 16.05 29.21
C MET A 582 -13.54 16.56 29.78
N ARG A 583 -14.17 15.84 30.73
CA ARG A 583 -15.50 16.12 31.29
C ARG A 583 -16.61 16.13 30.22
N GLN A 584 -16.58 15.18 29.32
CA GLN A 584 -17.54 15.05 28.19
C GLN A 584 -18.20 13.66 28.15
N VAL A 585 -18.35 12.99 29.30
CA VAL A 585 -18.92 11.64 29.42
C VAL A 585 -20.35 11.59 28.89
N ASP A 586 -21.11 12.65 29.05
CA ASP A 586 -22.51 12.74 28.60
C ASP A 586 -22.65 12.47 27.11
N GLN A 587 -21.64 12.78 26.30
CA GLN A 587 -21.67 12.52 24.85
C GLN A 587 -21.58 11.03 24.51
N LEU A 588 -21.06 10.20 25.41
CA LEU A 588 -20.94 8.75 25.21
C LEU A 588 -22.00 7.94 25.94
N GLN A 589 -22.84 8.58 26.78
CA GLN A 589 -23.72 7.86 27.70
C GLN A 589 -24.62 6.85 26.96
N HIS A 590 -25.24 7.25 25.87
CA HIS A 590 -26.10 6.38 25.06
C HIS A 590 -25.33 5.16 24.51
N THR A 591 -24.13 5.37 24.00
CA THR A 591 -23.30 4.29 23.42
C THR A 591 -22.79 3.35 24.52
N LEU A 592 -22.49 3.88 25.73
CA LEU A 592 -22.10 3.06 26.88
C LEU A 592 -23.28 2.20 27.35
N ASP A 593 -24.49 2.74 27.40
CA ASP A 593 -25.71 1.99 27.76
C ASP A 593 -25.99 0.89 26.74
N GLN A 594 -25.80 1.16 25.44
CA GLN A 594 -25.85 0.14 24.37
C GLN A 594 -24.80 -0.96 24.57
N ALA A 595 -23.56 -0.61 24.92
CA ALA A 595 -22.49 -1.59 25.15
C ALA A 595 -22.79 -2.50 26.36
N LEU A 596 -23.32 -1.94 27.45
CA LEU A 596 -23.72 -2.73 28.63
C LEU A 596 -24.90 -3.62 28.30
N THR A 597 -25.91 -3.12 27.57
CA THR A 597 -27.05 -3.92 27.09
C THR A 597 -26.61 -5.06 26.17
N LEU A 598 -25.63 -4.80 25.27
CA LEU A 598 -25.02 -5.83 24.43
C LEU A 598 -24.37 -6.94 25.27
N LEU A 599 -23.58 -6.56 26.27
CA LEU A 599 -22.91 -7.51 27.18
C LEU A 599 -23.92 -8.32 27.98
N ASP A 600 -25.01 -7.68 28.45
CA ASP A 600 -26.10 -8.35 29.16
C ASP A 600 -26.83 -9.37 28.27
N SER A 601 -27.08 -9.04 26.99
CA SER A 601 -27.71 -9.98 26.04
C SER A 601 -26.84 -11.22 25.76
N LEU A 602 -25.52 -11.09 25.88
CA LEU A 602 -24.55 -12.18 25.77
C LEU A 602 -24.36 -12.95 27.08
N GLY A 603 -25.01 -12.56 28.16
CA GLY A 603 -24.87 -13.19 29.48
C GLY A 603 -23.65 -12.69 30.25
N THR A 604 -23.22 -11.46 30.03
CA THR A 604 -22.08 -10.81 30.69
C THR A 604 -20.81 -11.67 30.67
N PRO A 605 -20.32 -12.08 29.48
CA PRO A 605 -19.16 -12.97 29.39
C PRO A 605 -17.91 -12.30 29.97
N ALA A 606 -17.31 -12.92 30.98
CA ALA A 606 -16.15 -12.37 31.70
C ALA A 606 -15.02 -11.91 30.76
N LEU A 607 -14.76 -12.68 29.70
CA LEU A 607 -13.71 -12.34 28.75
C LEU A 607 -13.93 -10.96 28.12
N TRP A 608 -15.12 -10.67 27.63
CA TRP A 608 -15.44 -9.43 26.91
C TRP A 608 -15.79 -8.25 27.83
N SER A 609 -16.35 -8.51 29.01
CA SER A 609 -16.83 -7.48 29.95
C SER A 609 -15.71 -6.78 30.71
N ASN A 610 -14.63 -7.51 31.05
CA ASN A 610 -13.56 -7.01 31.93
C ASN A 610 -12.94 -5.68 31.47
N SER A 611 -12.62 -5.58 30.19
CA SER A 611 -11.93 -4.38 29.65
C SER A 611 -12.82 -3.14 29.72
N LEU A 612 -14.13 -3.27 29.50
CA LEU A 612 -15.08 -2.15 29.59
C LEU A 612 -15.30 -1.73 31.04
N HIS A 613 -15.45 -2.68 31.98
CA HIS A 613 -15.55 -2.37 33.40
C HIS A 613 -14.27 -1.72 33.94
N TRP A 614 -13.10 -2.14 33.48
CA TRP A 614 -11.83 -1.49 33.82
C TRP A 614 -11.78 -0.02 33.36
N ALA A 615 -12.26 0.24 32.12
CA ALA A 615 -12.39 1.60 31.62
C ALA A 615 -13.36 2.42 32.46
N GLY A 616 -14.48 1.84 32.93
CA GLY A 616 -15.44 2.46 33.83
C GLY A 616 -14.81 2.83 35.21
N VAL A 617 -13.99 1.93 35.76
CA VAL A 617 -13.23 2.24 37.00
C VAL A 617 -12.31 3.46 36.80
N HIS A 618 -11.56 3.48 35.67
CA HIS A 618 -10.70 4.63 35.37
C HIS A 618 -11.47 5.91 35.10
N ALA A 619 -12.57 5.83 34.37
CA ALA A 619 -13.43 6.98 34.09
C ALA A 619 -14.02 7.56 35.38
N GLY A 620 -14.54 6.71 36.30
CA GLY A 620 -15.05 7.11 37.60
C GLY A 620 -13.99 7.75 38.50
N ILE A 621 -12.77 7.22 38.54
CA ILE A 621 -11.64 7.83 39.25
C ILE A 621 -11.33 9.22 38.68
N LEU A 622 -11.26 9.38 37.36
CA LEU A 622 -10.98 10.67 36.73
C LEU A 622 -12.10 11.69 36.94
N ALA A 623 -13.34 11.22 37.00
CA ALA A 623 -14.51 12.06 37.32
C ALA A 623 -14.61 12.39 38.81
N ASN A 624 -13.77 11.79 39.68
CA ASN A 624 -13.84 11.85 41.14
C ASN A 624 -15.22 11.45 41.68
N SER A 625 -15.81 10.39 41.10
CA SER A 625 -17.13 9.87 41.45
C SER A 625 -17.04 8.44 41.98
N PRO A 626 -16.96 8.24 43.33
CA PRO A 626 -16.94 6.89 43.88
C PRO A 626 -18.19 6.06 43.51
N GLU A 627 -19.30 6.73 43.36
CA GLU A 627 -20.59 6.10 42.99
C GLU A 627 -20.51 5.46 41.59
N SER A 628 -19.79 6.09 40.67
CA SER A 628 -19.56 5.56 39.31
C SER A 628 -18.52 4.44 39.30
N VAL A 629 -17.58 4.39 40.26
CA VAL A 629 -16.57 3.31 40.33
C VAL A 629 -17.15 2.02 40.90
N ALA A 630 -18.04 2.10 41.89
CA ALA A 630 -18.52 0.96 42.66
C ALA A 630 -19.15 -0.16 41.83
N PRO A 631 -20.04 0.11 40.84
CA PRO A 631 -20.68 -0.95 40.03
C PRO A 631 -19.63 -1.72 39.19
N HIS A 632 -18.67 -1.02 38.63
CA HIS A 632 -17.64 -1.62 37.80
C HIS A 632 -16.63 -2.41 38.63
N GLY A 633 -16.24 -1.93 39.79
CA GLY A 633 -15.41 -2.66 40.75
C GLY A 633 -16.09 -3.94 41.27
N GLN A 634 -17.42 -3.91 41.54
CA GLN A 634 -18.21 -5.07 41.94
C GLN A 634 -18.29 -6.08 40.78
N ALA A 635 -18.54 -5.64 39.55
CA ALA A 635 -18.60 -6.50 38.38
C ALA A 635 -17.25 -7.21 38.16
N LEU A 636 -16.12 -6.51 38.22
CA LEU A 636 -14.79 -7.12 38.14
C LEU A 636 -14.56 -8.13 39.28
N GLY A 637 -14.98 -7.80 40.52
CA GLY A 637 -14.88 -8.69 41.68
C GLY A 637 -15.68 -10.00 41.50
N ALA A 638 -16.86 -9.94 40.88
CA ALA A 638 -17.69 -11.12 40.60
C ALA A 638 -17.03 -12.08 39.53
N MET A 639 -16.18 -11.55 38.65
CA MET A 639 -15.54 -12.31 37.60
C MET A 639 -14.17 -12.91 37.99
N VAL A 640 -13.66 -12.62 39.18
CA VAL A 640 -12.33 -13.04 39.68
C VAL A 640 -12.16 -14.56 39.62
N ALA A 641 -13.19 -15.34 39.96
CA ALA A 641 -13.12 -16.80 39.96
C ALA A 641 -12.95 -17.42 38.55
N HIS A 642 -13.26 -16.65 37.50
CA HIS A 642 -13.34 -17.14 36.11
C HIS A 642 -12.30 -16.51 35.18
N SER A 643 -11.58 -15.47 35.63
CA SER A 643 -10.68 -14.71 34.77
C SER A 643 -9.46 -14.18 35.55
N THR A 644 -8.27 -14.55 35.09
CA THR A 644 -6.99 -14.03 35.63
C THR A 644 -6.86 -12.53 35.38
N LEU A 645 -7.39 -12.04 34.25
CA LEU A 645 -7.46 -10.61 33.98
C LEU A 645 -8.33 -9.90 35.02
N ALA A 646 -9.55 -10.41 35.30
CA ALA A 646 -10.44 -9.83 36.31
C ALA A 646 -9.79 -9.78 37.69
N GLN A 647 -9.03 -10.81 38.10
CA GLN A 647 -8.24 -10.83 39.30
C GLN A 647 -7.23 -9.67 39.33
N ALA A 648 -6.41 -9.55 38.31
CA ALA A 648 -5.40 -8.49 38.18
C ALA A 648 -6.04 -7.08 38.23
N LEU A 649 -7.15 -6.88 37.52
CA LEU A 649 -7.87 -5.62 37.47
C LEU A 649 -8.53 -5.26 38.81
N SER A 650 -9.14 -6.25 39.47
CA SER A 650 -9.79 -6.07 40.78
C SER A 650 -8.77 -5.72 41.86
N ASP A 651 -7.62 -6.40 41.92
CA ASP A 651 -6.53 -6.11 42.82
C ASP A 651 -5.95 -4.73 42.56
N ALA A 652 -5.66 -4.42 41.31
CA ALA A 652 -5.14 -3.09 40.92
C ALA A 652 -6.12 -1.97 41.24
N GLY A 653 -7.43 -2.17 41.02
CA GLY A 653 -8.46 -1.17 41.35
C GLY A 653 -8.51 -0.87 42.86
N ARG A 654 -8.47 -1.90 43.69
CA ARG A 654 -8.40 -1.73 45.15
C ARG A 654 -7.14 -0.99 45.58
N THR A 655 -6.00 -1.39 45.08
CA THR A 655 -4.72 -0.72 45.35
C THR A 655 -4.73 0.73 44.88
N TRP A 656 -5.31 1.01 43.73
CA TRP A 656 -5.43 2.37 43.20
C TRP A 656 -6.26 3.27 44.10
N LEU A 657 -7.40 2.79 44.59
CA LEU A 657 -8.24 3.55 45.51
C LEU A 657 -7.53 3.84 46.86
N ARG A 658 -6.73 2.89 47.40
CA ARG A 658 -5.91 3.10 48.58
C ARG A 658 -4.82 4.14 48.33
N VAL A 659 -4.15 4.08 47.21
CA VAL A 659 -3.13 5.07 46.81
C VAL A 659 -3.75 6.47 46.75
N LEU A 660 -4.95 6.61 46.15
CA LEU A 660 -5.66 7.90 46.10
C LEU A 660 -6.10 8.41 47.47
N ALA A 661 -6.32 7.51 48.42
CA ALA A 661 -6.60 7.85 49.82
C ALA A 661 -5.31 8.09 50.66
N GLU A 662 -4.15 8.31 49.98
CA GLU A 662 -2.84 8.53 50.60
C GLU A 662 -2.35 7.36 51.50
N ASN A 663 -2.95 6.18 51.35
CA ASN A 663 -2.55 4.96 52.02
C ASN A 663 -1.75 4.07 51.08
N VAL A 664 -0.43 4.32 50.98
CA VAL A 664 0.46 3.65 50.05
C VAL A 664 1.25 2.56 50.75
N ASP A 665 0.92 1.31 50.42
CA ASP A 665 1.72 0.12 50.78
C ASP A 665 2.59 -0.26 49.57
N ALA A 666 3.91 -0.23 49.72
CA ALA A 666 4.87 -0.46 48.65
C ALA A 666 4.83 -1.87 48.08
N ASP A 667 4.59 -2.87 48.93
CA ASP A 667 4.55 -4.27 48.52
C ASP A 667 3.26 -4.56 47.76
N GLU A 668 2.12 -4.04 48.21
CA GLU A 668 0.82 -4.16 47.55
C GLU A 668 0.84 -3.46 46.18
N VAL A 669 1.38 -2.23 46.10
CA VAL A 669 1.52 -1.52 44.81
C VAL A 669 2.43 -2.28 43.87
N THR A 670 3.53 -2.84 44.34
CA THR A 670 4.46 -3.61 43.53
C THR A 670 3.80 -4.88 43.00
N ALA A 671 3.07 -5.61 43.83
CA ALA A 671 2.33 -6.82 43.41
C ALA A 671 1.27 -6.51 42.35
N ALA A 672 0.46 -5.46 42.59
CA ALA A 672 -0.60 -5.04 41.66
C ALA A 672 -0.02 -4.55 40.34
N ALA A 673 1.04 -3.75 40.35
CA ALA A 673 1.68 -3.25 39.13
C ALA A 673 2.32 -4.39 38.31
N ARG A 674 2.98 -5.36 38.93
CA ARG A 674 3.50 -6.54 38.25
C ARG A 674 2.39 -7.42 37.65
N SER A 675 1.29 -7.58 38.39
CA SER A 675 0.13 -8.33 37.90
C SER A 675 -0.50 -7.66 36.66
N LEU A 676 -0.68 -6.34 36.66
CA LEU A 676 -1.13 -5.59 35.47
C LEU A 676 -0.16 -5.74 34.30
N SER A 677 1.15 -5.65 34.52
CA SER A 677 2.14 -5.84 33.46
C SER A 677 2.11 -7.26 32.89
N HIS A 678 1.90 -8.26 33.73
CA HIS A 678 1.78 -9.67 33.29
C HIS A 678 0.60 -9.90 32.34
N VAL A 679 -0.51 -9.22 32.56
CA VAL A 679 -1.70 -9.28 31.70
C VAL A 679 -1.65 -8.29 30.49
N GLY A 680 -0.50 -7.64 30.26
CA GLY A 680 -0.29 -6.78 29.08
C GLY A 680 -0.63 -5.29 29.31
N LEU A 681 -1.02 -4.89 30.51
CA LEU A 681 -1.40 -3.52 30.84
C LEU A 681 -0.24 -2.75 31.50
N THR A 682 0.96 -2.83 30.92
CA THR A 682 2.18 -2.21 31.44
C THR A 682 2.07 -0.68 31.54
N SER A 683 1.35 -0.06 30.62
CA SER A 683 1.05 1.39 30.70
C SER A 683 0.28 1.74 31.97
N ASP A 684 -0.72 0.97 32.36
CA ASP A 684 -1.49 1.18 33.60
C ASP A 684 -0.69 0.81 34.85
N ALA A 685 0.12 -0.26 34.80
CA ALA A 685 1.07 -0.63 35.86
C ALA A 685 2.04 0.51 36.17
N THR A 686 2.61 1.12 35.15
CA THR A 686 3.53 2.27 35.29
C THR A 686 2.82 3.49 35.88
N ARG A 687 1.55 3.73 35.48
CA ARG A 687 0.75 4.82 36.03
C ARG A 687 0.44 4.59 37.52
N LEU A 688 0.07 3.37 37.92
CA LEU A 688 -0.19 3.03 39.32
C LEU A 688 1.06 3.28 40.19
N ALA A 689 2.23 2.78 39.77
CA ALA A 689 3.49 3.01 40.48
C ALA A 689 3.86 4.51 40.55
N GLY A 690 3.67 5.25 39.44
CA GLY A 690 3.89 6.69 39.38
C GLY A 690 2.96 7.47 40.33
N GLN A 691 1.66 7.10 40.38
CA GLN A 691 0.71 7.72 41.29
C GLN A 691 1.05 7.43 42.77
N ALA A 692 1.45 6.19 43.08
CA ALA A 692 1.89 5.83 44.42
C ALA A 692 3.13 6.64 44.85
N ALA A 693 4.07 6.88 43.97
CA ALA A 693 5.23 7.72 44.22
C ALA A 693 4.88 9.18 44.53
N LEU A 694 3.76 9.68 43.94
CA LEU A 694 3.30 11.06 44.18
C LEU A 694 2.51 11.21 45.50
N GLN A 695 1.79 10.16 45.92
CA GLN A 695 0.89 10.19 47.08
C GLN A 695 1.58 9.82 48.38
N THR A 696 2.75 9.20 48.35
CA THR A 696 3.48 8.85 49.58
C THR A 696 4.32 10.01 50.10
N SER A 697 4.29 10.22 51.42
CA SER A 697 5.20 11.15 52.10
C SER A 697 6.58 10.56 52.39
N ASP A 698 6.76 9.24 52.33
CA ASP A 698 8.04 8.55 52.54
C ASP A 698 8.90 8.60 51.25
N ALA A 699 10.03 9.30 51.35
CA ALA A 699 10.97 9.46 50.23
C ALA A 699 11.57 8.12 49.75
N ARG A 700 11.71 7.11 50.62
CA ARG A 700 12.22 5.79 50.23
C ARG A 700 11.17 5.04 49.41
N VAL A 701 9.93 5.04 49.86
CA VAL A 701 8.80 4.44 49.12
C VAL A 701 8.62 5.15 47.79
N SER A 702 8.62 6.48 47.75
CA SER A 702 8.55 7.26 46.50
C SER A 702 9.67 6.88 45.52
N GLY A 703 10.91 6.76 46.00
CA GLY A 703 12.05 6.32 45.21
C GLY A 703 11.89 4.90 44.66
N ALA A 704 11.42 3.96 45.47
CA ALA A 704 11.15 2.58 45.06
C ALA A 704 10.05 2.50 43.99
N MET A 705 8.97 3.25 44.12
CA MET A 705 7.86 3.29 43.14
C MET A 705 8.29 3.91 41.81
N LEU A 706 9.12 4.96 41.84
CA LEU A 706 9.70 5.54 40.62
C LEU A 706 10.66 4.56 39.92
N GLN A 707 11.42 3.77 40.73
CA GLN A 707 12.28 2.73 40.16
C GLN A 707 11.44 1.62 39.51
N LEU A 708 10.41 1.13 40.22
CA LEU A 708 9.46 0.15 39.68
C LEU A 708 8.85 0.63 38.33
N ALA A 709 8.41 1.88 38.25
CA ALA A 709 7.86 2.46 37.05
C ALA A 709 8.88 2.47 35.88
N ARG A 710 10.18 2.68 36.17
CA ARG A 710 11.24 2.61 35.16
C ARG A 710 11.52 1.18 34.75
N ASP A 711 11.60 0.25 35.68
CA ASP A 711 11.88 -1.16 35.40
C ASP A 711 10.79 -1.79 34.54
N LEU A 712 9.51 -1.45 34.79
CA LEU A 712 8.38 -1.89 33.99
C LEU A 712 8.46 -1.39 32.54
N LYS A 713 8.94 -0.14 32.32
CA LYS A 713 9.16 0.39 30.97
C LYS A 713 10.33 -0.30 30.26
N LEU A 714 11.45 -0.50 30.95
CA LEU A 714 12.65 -1.12 30.38
C LEU A 714 12.45 -2.61 30.07
N GLY A 715 11.67 -3.33 30.89
CA GLY A 715 11.41 -4.75 30.69
C GLY A 715 10.71 -5.08 29.36
N ASN A 716 10.04 -4.10 28.74
CA ASN A 716 9.36 -4.26 27.45
C ASN A 716 10.24 -3.88 26.23
N ASP A 717 11.33 -3.13 26.42
CA ASP A 717 12.22 -2.72 25.30
C ASP A 717 13.16 -3.85 24.83
N PHE A 718 13.29 -4.94 25.59
CA PHE A 718 14.16 -6.09 25.24
C PHE A 718 13.45 -7.17 24.39
N GLY A 719 12.25 -6.95 23.90
CA GLY A 719 11.40 -7.95 23.26
C GLY A 719 11.52 -8.09 21.74
N GLU A 720 12.29 -7.28 21.02
CA GLU A 720 12.49 -7.41 19.57
C GLU A 720 13.98 -7.50 19.20
N PRO A 721 14.47 -8.65 18.68
CA PRO A 721 15.78 -8.68 18.06
C PRO A 721 15.73 -7.91 16.72
N PRO A 722 16.73 -7.08 16.39
CA PRO A 722 16.77 -6.35 15.14
C PRO A 722 16.82 -7.34 13.97
N SER A 723 15.82 -7.29 13.09
CA SER A 723 15.82 -8.03 11.83
C SER A 723 16.89 -7.47 10.90
N GLY A 724 17.93 -8.26 10.67
CA GLY A 724 18.86 -8.04 9.57
C GLY A 724 20.33 -8.04 9.97
N ALA A 725 20.93 -9.21 10.05
CA ALA A 725 22.34 -9.42 9.72
C ALA A 725 22.58 -10.91 9.44
N GLY A 726 23.11 -11.16 8.27
CA GLY A 726 23.55 -12.48 7.85
C GLY A 726 24.71 -13.00 8.69
N ASP A 727 24.86 -14.29 8.60
CA ASP A 727 25.87 -15.13 9.24
C ASP A 727 27.29 -14.55 9.16
N THR A 728 27.92 -14.36 10.32
CA THR A 728 29.39 -14.45 10.48
C THR A 728 29.72 -14.90 11.90
N GLU A 729 30.58 -15.87 12.00
CA GLU A 729 31.03 -16.59 13.19
C GLU A 729 31.71 -15.72 14.28
N PRO A 730 31.80 -16.22 15.53
CA PRO A 730 32.20 -15.41 16.68
C PRO A 730 33.70 -15.38 16.88
N ALA A 731 34.26 -14.16 16.99
CA ALA A 731 35.58 -13.95 17.57
C ALA A 731 35.49 -13.43 19.01
N SER A 732 36.12 -14.13 19.90
CA SER A 732 36.29 -13.86 21.31
C SER A 732 37.03 -12.54 21.60
N GLY A 733 36.54 -11.70 22.50
CA GLY A 733 37.27 -10.54 22.98
C GLY A 733 36.53 -9.71 24.02
N THR A 734 37.01 -9.72 25.24
CA THR A 734 37.01 -8.76 26.35
C THR A 734 35.90 -7.70 26.48
N PRO A 735 35.36 -7.50 27.70
CA PRO A 735 34.25 -6.56 27.93
C PRO A 735 34.66 -5.10 27.82
N PRO A 736 33.85 -4.25 27.14
CA PRO A 736 34.12 -2.82 27.04
C PRO A 736 33.56 -2.02 28.22
N ALA A 737 34.33 -1.01 28.61
CA ALA A 737 34.03 0.02 29.61
C ALA A 737 32.80 0.88 29.24
N PRO A 738 32.20 1.60 30.19
CA PRO A 738 30.96 2.32 29.97
C PRO A 738 31.11 3.47 28.98
N ARG A 739 30.27 3.44 27.92
CA ARG A 739 30.23 4.49 26.88
C ARG A 739 29.66 5.79 27.43
N GLN A 740 30.42 6.86 27.31
CA GLN A 740 29.96 8.24 27.41
C GLN A 740 28.99 8.57 26.29
N PRO A 741 27.95 9.42 26.55
CA PRO A 741 27.02 9.85 25.52
C PRO A 741 27.69 10.77 24.50
N PRO A 742 27.19 10.80 23.25
CA PRO A 742 27.78 11.62 22.17
C PRO A 742 27.62 13.11 22.48
N ALA A 743 28.68 13.87 22.28
CA ALA A 743 28.74 15.32 22.38
C ALA A 743 27.90 15.94 21.25
N GLY A 744 26.73 16.52 21.59
CA GLY A 744 25.88 17.18 20.59
C GLY A 744 24.84 18.15 21.16
N SER A 745 24.44 18.04 22.43
CA SER A 745 23.60 19.04 23.09
C SER A 745 23.87 19.06 24.60
N PRO A 746 24.20 20.21 25.18
CA PRO A 746 24.49 20.33 26.59
C PRO A 746 23.27 20.21 27.49
N LEU A 747 22.06 20.22 26.96
CA LEU A 747 20.78 20.14 27.68
C LEU A 747 19.99 18.91 27.26
N SER A 748 19.35 18.21 28.22
CA SER A 748 18.35 17.19 27.93
C SER A 748 17.05 17.81 27.38
N ASP A 749 16.22 17.02 26.69
CA ASP A 749 14.96 17.51 26.09
C ASP A 749 14.08 18.21 27.14
N ARG A 750 14.01 17.69 28.37
CA ARG A 750 13.24 18.26 29.45
C ARG A 750 13.87 19.55 30.00
N GLU A 751 15.18 19.63 30.03
CA GLU A 751 15.90 20.86 30.42
C GLU A 751 15.74 21.94 29.32
N ARG A 752 15.61 21.54 28.07
CA ARG A 752 15.35 22.45 26.93
C ARG A 752 13.93 23.05 27.05
N GLU A 753 12.92 22.24 27.32
CA GLU A 753 11.53 22.71 27.53
C GLU A 753 11.45 23.71 28.66
N VAL A 754 12.11 23.42 29.77
CA VAL A 754 12.19 24.35 30.92
C VAL A 754 12.94 25.63 30.54
N ALA A 755 14.03 25.54 29.77
CA ALA A 755 14.81 26.67 29.32
C ALA A 755 14.03 27.58 28.36
N GLU A 756 13.27 27.03 27.42
CA GLU A 756 12.40 27.78 26.51
C GLU A 756 11.34 28.59 27.24
N LEU A 757 10.66 27.96 28.20
CA LEU A 757 9.64 28.65 29.01
C LEU A 757 10.25 29.70 29.96
N LEU A 758 11.46 29.49 30.44
CA LEU A 758 12.24 30.43 31.22
C LEU A 758 12.61 31.69 30.40
N LEU A 759 12.98 31.50 29.12
CA LEU A 759 13.30 32.58 28.20
C LEU A 759 12.06 33.41 27.84
N LEU A 760 10.86 32.84 27.92
CA LEU A 760 9.58 33.52 27.78
C LEU A 760 9.21 34.31 29.05
N GLY A 761 10.04 34.27 30.10
CA GLY A 761 9.83 35.01 31.37
C GLY A 761 8.79 34.42 32.29
N MET A 762 8.39 33.15 32.08
CA MET A 762 7.37 32.50 32.90
C MET A 762 7.88 32.22 34.31
N PRO A 763 7.07 32.44 35.37
CA PRO A 763 7.42 32.08 36.73
C PRO A 763 7.45 30.55 36.93
N TYR A 764 8.27 30.05 37.82
CA TYR A 764 8.46 28.61 38.10
C TYR A 764 7.17 27.85 38.37
N ARG A 765 6.20 28.50 39.00
CA ARG A 765 4.88 27.92 39.26
C ARG A 765 4.12 27.64 37.94
N ASP A 766 4.18 28.59 37.02
CA ASP A 766 3.46 28.50 35.74
C ASP A 766 4.17 27.54 34.77
N ILE A 767 5.51 27.50 34.79
CA ILE A 767 6.29 26.49 34.10
C ILE A 767 5.95 25.10 34.63
N GLY A 768 5.85 24.96 35.96
CA GLY A 768 5.46 23.72 36.61
C GLY A 768 4.07 23.26 36.21
N ALA A 769 3.10 24.16 36.19
CA ALA A 769 1.74 23.88 35.75
C ALA A 769 1.69 23.45 34.26
N ARG A 770 2.47 24.13 33.42
CA ARG A 770 2.51 23.86 31.97
C ARG A 770 3.23 22.54 31.64
N LEU A 771 4.24 22.21 32.39
CA LEU A 771 5.03 20.98 32.19
C LEU A 771 4.58 19.82 33.09
N PHE A 772 3.52 20.01 33.89
CA PHE A 772 2.98 19.02 34.82
C PHE A 772 4.01 18.51 35.85
N ILE A 773 4.85 19.42 36.34
CA ILE A 773 5.83 19.18 37.38
C ILE A 773 5.70 20.21 38.50
N SER A 774 6.21 19.91 39.69
CA SER A 774 6.17 20.88 40.79
C SER A 774 7.09 22.08 40.52
N ALA A 775 6.75 23.27 41.08
CA ALA A 775 7.62 24.45 41.00
C ALA A 775 9.03 24.14 41.54
N LYS A 776 9.13 23.27 42.55
CA LYS A 776 10.39 22.79 43.11
C LYS A 776 11.19 21.90 42.13
N THR A 777 10.50 21.12 41.32
CA THR A 777 11.13 20.34 40.22
C THR A 777 11.66 21.25 39.12
N VAL A 778 10.96 22.33 38.78
CA VAL A 778 11.43 23.36 37.86
C VAL A 778 12.70 24.02 38.39
N GLU A 779 12.72 24.36 39.72
CA GLU A 779 13.90 24.91 40.36
C GLU A 779 15.11 23.98 40.25
N HIS A 780 14.92 22.67 40.47
CA HIS A 780 15.97 21.66 40.27
C HIS A 780 16.47 21.59 38.86
N HIS A 781 15.60 21.64 37.87
CA HIS A 781 16.00 21.69 36.46
C HIS A 781 16.80 22.95 36.13
N VAL A 782 16.37 24.11 36.64
CA VAL A 782 17.09 25.36 36.45
C VAL A 782 18.48 25.34 37.12
N ALA A 783 18.58 24.75 38.32
CA ALA A 783 19.87 24.57 39.01
C ALA A 783 20.80 23.66 38.18
N ARG A 784 20.30 22.55 37.59
CA ARG A 784 21.05 21.66 36.71
C ARG A 784 21.48 22.36 35.42
N ILE A 785 20.57 23.10 34.76
CA ILE A 785 20.88 23.90 33.57
C ILE A 785 22.03 24.86 33.87
N ARG A 786 21.93 25.60 34.99
CA ARG A 786 22.97 26.52 35.43
C ARG A 786 24.31 25.85 35.64
N GLN A 787 24.34 24.70 36.31
CA GLN A 787 25.53 23.91 36.56
C GLN A 787 26.13 23.34 35.26
N ARG A 788 25.32 22.85 34.32
CA ARG A 788 25.78 22.32 33.02
C ARG A 788 26.34 23.41 32.12
N LEU A 789 25.76 24.60 32.15
CA LEU A 789 26.25 25.73 31.37
C LEU A 789 27.43 26.43 32.02
N GLY A 790 27.77 26.08 33.25
CA GLY A 790 28.86 26.75 33.99
C GLY A 790 28.55 28.21 34.32
N ALA A 791 27.26 28.62 34.36
CA ALA A 791 26.89 30.01 34.56
C ALA A 791 26.98 30.41 36.04
N GLY A 792 27.72 31.47 36.35
CA GLY A 792 27.88 32.01 37.71
C GLY A 792 26.65 32.78 38.23
N SER A 793 25.78 33.29 37.31
CA SER A 793 24.57 34.02 37.64
C SER A 793 23.37 33.61 36.80
N ARG A 794 22.16 33.97 37.29
CA ARG A 794 20.91 33.71 36.55
C ARG A 794 20.86 34.50 35.20
N SER A 795 21.35 35.73 35.19
CA SER A 795 21.41 36.57 34.01
C SER A 795 22.36 36.00 32.95
N GLU A 796 23.50 35.48 33.37
CA GLU A 796 24.47 34.82 32.52
C GLU A 796 23.89 33.54 31.91
N MET A 797 23.23 32.71 32.72
CA MET A 797 22.54 31.50 32.26
C MET A 797 21.49 31.83 31.17
N LEU A 798 20.65 32.86 31.41
CA LEU A 798 19.65 33.26 30.40
C LEU A 798 20.26 33.81 29.11
N SER A 799 21.41 34.48 29.20
CA SER A 799 22.18 34.95 28.03
C SER A 799 22.73 33.78 27.21
N MET A 800 23.31 32.79 27.91
CA MET A 800 23.80 31.56 27.24
C MET A 800 22.67 30.74 26.61
N LEU A 801 21.52 30.63 27.29
CA LEU A 801 20.35 29.94 26.74
C LEU A 801 19.80 30.65 25.51
N ARG A 802 19.76 31.98 25.47
CA ARG A 802 19.35 32.73 24.28
C ARG A 802 20.28 32.47 23.09
N ALA A 803 21.60 32.43 23.30
CA ALA A 803 22.58 32.14 22.26
C ALA A 803 22.46 30.69 21.73
N MET A 804 22.10 29.73 22.60
CA MET A 804 21.98 28.30 22.23
C MET A 804 20.64 27.94 21.57
N LEU A 805 19.56 28.62 21.91
CA LEU A 805 18.21 28.33 21.45
C LEU A 805 17.70 29.31 20.39
N ALA A 806 18.57 30.27 19.96
CA ALA A 806 18.26 31.15 18.83
C ALA A 806 18.14 30.29 17.56
N PRO A 807 17.08 30.40 16.74
CA PRO A 807 16.98 29.69 15.48
C PRO A 807 18.12 30.14 14.54
N GLU A 808 18.81 29.18 13.90
CA GLU A 808 19.75 29.41 12.81
C GLU A 808 19.00 29.93 11.56
N SER A 809 18.65 31.20 11.59
CA SER A 809 18.17 31.92 10.43
C SER A 809 18.72 33.34 10.51
N LEU A 810 19.89 33.56 9.89
CA LEU A 810 20.41 34.83 9.35
C LEU A 810 21.96 34.80 9.28
N THR A 811 22.53 33.97 8.39
CA THR A 811 23.88 34.18 7.83
C THR A 811 24.00 33.49 6.46
N ALA A 812 23.31 34.01 5.46
CA ALA A 812 23.61 33.76 4.06
C ALA A 812 23.00 34.90 3.19
N ASP A 813 23.34 36.14 3.45
CA ASP A 813 23.21 37.17 2.41
C ASP A 813 23.99 38.44 2.79
N GLU A 814 25.31 38.30 2.86
CA GLU A 814 26.24 39.46 2.71
C GLU A 814 27.62 38.94 2.32
N ARG A 815 27.74 38.49 1.05
CA ARG A 815 28.96 38.55 0.24
C ARG A 815 28.61 38.19 -1.20
N ARG A 816 28.01 39.12 -1.93
CA ARG A 816 28.35 39.45 -3.33
C ARG A 816 27.67 40.76 -3.73
#